data_06a6984fba377290d65f2935e1328135
#
_entry.id   06a6984fba377290d65f2935e1328135
#
_cell.length_a   1.000
_cell.length_b   1.000
_cell.length_c   1.000
_cell.angle_alpha   90.00
_cell.angle_beta   90.00
_cell.angle_gamma   90.00
#
_symmetry.space_group_name_H-M   'P 1'
#
loop_
_entity.id
_entity.type
_entity.pdbx_description
1 polymer ?
#
loop_
_entity_poly.entity_id
_entity_poly.type
_entity_poly.pdbx_seq_one_letter_code
_entity_poly.pdbx_strand_id
1 'polypeptide(L)'
;KSQRFYTFKTTDILSPSLLVYKGEKEWTILRDKSKKANHIIIGPQTFFSAAIPLINHREKTLYASLDKIYEEFSAGNKDPIGIRHFLQWTQENWEQKPMTVFLLGDADFDYRNITGKSKIVVPTIEVGTNYTYATDDRLSAFNGIIPEMATGRFPARTEQEVSDFIEKLISFETNMPTGIWKQRVTLVADDPARPEREPYELFIGRSHTKNSERLAMSIPDYMDIEKLYMVDFPEKKDASTFGVTKPEATQALFNQLSQGTAFINYIGHGNPTQWAQEKLLIISDERNDLSLIKTNMKLPIWIAGTCNWGQFDNIDRESFAEKLIRTPMDGASAIITTNRGITVSSNIQFLEKIFNEIFRGDSITTKNLGTVIQSIKTGGSDGEIFHLFGDPAMRLPIPKSLISDGKVSPDTLETLEVGTLIAKSPIESGSGIIVFEDGPSEVTRSFNYASKEEKITYLQKGPTLFNGSFTFTNSTFSPQFRVPKDITYSKNPAKVRFTINDGLNDEAIGSVSEIYLSLGSPSNDVEGPIITFESESGLLLKDGDILPTNQNLIIRVSDPMGINLTGEKGHELFINNSLTGETINAIEQFVYDDNSINTGTIIFNVSSNLDNLSLIISAWDNANNPTEAEIQLVLLKSNKLDMLRILNFPNPFSDETQFTFELTKDAKISINIYTISGRKVKSIIERNQKLGFNRISWNGRDEYGNLLANGVYLYKIKAEINNQKINHIGRLAIYR
;
A
#
# COMPACT_ATOMS: atom_id res chain seq x y z
N LYS A 1 -44.30 39.01 22.83
CA LYS A 1 -44.02 38.35 21.54
C LYS A 1 -43.97 39.42 20.47
N SER A 2 -42.83 39.74 19.87
CA SER A 2 -42.76 40.65 18.73
C SER A 2 -43.31 39.91 17.50
N GLN A 3 -44.39 40.39 16.92
CA GLN A 3 -44.88 39.94 15.63
C GLN A 3 -44.06 40.61 14.52
N ARG A 4 -43.52 39.84 13.58
CA ARG A 4 -42.89 40.34 12.36
C ARG A 4 -43.95 40.33 11.25
N PHE A 5 -44.11 41.45 10.55
CA PHE A 5 -44.96 41.58 9.38
C PHE A 5 -44.07 41.71 8.13
N TYR A 6 -44.43 40.99 7.09
CA TYR A 6 -43.77 41.05 5.78
C TYR A 6 -44.78 41.61 4.79
N THR A 7 -44.37 42.60 4.00
CA THR A 7 -45.17 43.15 2.91
C THR A 7 -44.46 42.81 1.59
N PHE A 8 -45.22 42.33 0.64
CA PHE A 8 -44.75 42.03 -0.73
C PHE A 8 -45.84 42.35 -1.74
N LYS A 9 -45.47 42.61 -2.99
CA LYS A 9 -46.44 42.75 -4.09
C LYS A 9 -46.92 41.35 -4.49
N THR A 10 -48.18 41.27 -4.96
CA THR A 10 -48.73 40.00 -5.48
C THR A 10 -47.93 39.47 -6.67
N THR A 11 -47.27 40.36 -7.41
CA THR A 11 -46.34 40.01 -8.50
C THR A 11 -45.03 39.34 -8.05
N ASP A 12 -44.70 39.46 -6.75
CA ASP A 12 -43.48 38.89 -6.17
C ASP A 12 -43.72 37.47 -5.62
N ILE A 13 -44.97 36.98 -5.69
CA ILE A 13 -45.34 35.63 -5.30
C ILE A 13 -44.95 34.69 -6.44
N LEU A 14 -43.95 33.86 -6.16
CA LEU A 14 -43.58 32.80 -7.07
C LEU A 14 -44.62 31.69 -7.10
N SER A 15 -45.07 31.32 -8.28
CA SER A 15 -45.91 30.15 -8.48
C SER A 15 -45.06 28.93 -8.81
N PRO A 16 -45.33 27.75 -8.25
CA PRO A 16 -44.57 26.57 -8.64
C PRO A 16 -44.80 26.25 -10.11
N SER A 17 -43.71 25.92 -10.80
CA SER A 17 -43.76 25.58 -12.23
C SER A 17 -44.42 24.23 -12.52
N LEU A 18 -44.45 23.36 -11.51
CA LEU A 18 -45.04 22.02 -11.58
C LEU A 18 -45.52 21.59 -10.19
N LEU A 19 -46.75 21.10 -10.12
CA LEU A 19 -47.29 20.38 -8.96
C LEU A 19 -47.56 18.94 -9.35
N VAL A 20 -46.87 18.00 -8.69
CA VAL A 20 -47.03 16.56 -8.92
C VAL A 20 -47.71 15.96 -7.69
N TYR A 21 -48.83 15.30 -7.90
CA TYR A 21 -49.47 14.52 -6.83
C TYR A 21 -48.71 13.18 -6.70
N LYS A 22 -48.27 12.87 -5.51
CA LYS A 22 -47.69 11.60 -5.13
C LYS A 22 -48.65 10.82 -4.27
N GLY A 23 -48.82 9.55 -4.52
CA GLY A 23 -49.62 8.64 -3.69
C GLY A 23 -49.02 8.49 -2.29
N GLU A 24 -49.85 8.24 -1.27
CA GLU A 24 -49.41 8.14 0.14
C GLU A 24 -48.22 7.14 0.33
N LYS A 25 -48.22 6.01 -0.36
CA LYS A 25 -47.15 5.02 -0.30
C LYS A 25 -45.82 5.55 -0.85
N GLU A 26 -45.82 6.45 -1.82
CA GLU A 26 -44.61 7.05 -2.38
C GLU A 26 -43.95 8.07 -1.46
N TRP A 27 -44.74 8.69 -0.56
CA TRP A 27 -44.27 9.67 0.41
C TRP A 27 -43.69 9.07 1.69
N THR A 28 -43.91 7.78 1.93
CA THR A 28 -43.56 7.15 3.20
C THR A 28 -42.45 6.10 3.10
N ILE A 29 -41.76 6.04 1.96
CA ILE A 29 -40.70 5.01 1.75
C ILE A 29 -39.56 5.13 2.75
N LEU A 30 -39.03 6.34 2.95
CA LEU A 30 -37.94 6.59 3.92
C LEU A 30 -38.50 6.88 5.32
N ARG A 31 -39.76 7.38 5.42
CA ARG A 31 -40.45 7.62 6.69
C ARG A 31 -41.06 6.36 7.32
N ASP A 32 -40.90 5.19 6.68
CA ASP A 32 -41.35 3.92 7.25
C ASP A 32 -40.54 3.59 8.51
N LYS A 33 -41.19 3.57 9.66
CA LYS A 33 -40.61 3.32 10.98
C LYS A 33 -40.13 1.88 11.18
N SER A 34 -40.60 0.94 10.34
CA SER A 34 -40.16 -0.45 10.39
C SER A 34 -38.76 -0.69 9.80
N LYS A 35 -38.19 0.32 9.12
CA LYS A 35 -36.84 0.23 8.56
C LYS A 35 -35.79 0.13 9.64
N LYS A 36 -34.73 -0.63 9.30
CA LYS A 36 -33.59 -0.91 10.17
C LYS A 36 -32.32 -0.80 9.35
N ALA A 37 -31.36 -0.02 9.83
CA ALA A 37 -30.03 0.03 9.22
C ALA A 37 -28.98 0.36 10.29
N ASN A 38 -27.77 -0.17 10.12
CA ASN A 38 -26.58 0.26 10.85
C ASN A 38 -25.83 1.33 10.05
N HIS A 39 -25.90 1.24 8.75
CA HIS A 39 -25.16 2.04 7.78
C HIS A 39 -26.11 2.59 6.72
N ILE A 40 -26.03 3.89 6.47
CA ILE A 40 -26.80 4.56 5.41
C ILE A 40 -25.84 5.04 4.32
N ILE A 41 -26.14 4.68 3.09
CA ILE A 41 -25.46 5.22 1.91
C ILE A 41 -26.40 6.24 1.25
N ILE A 42 -25.92 7.45 1.00
CA ILE A 42 -26.67 8.53 0.35
C ILE A 42 -26.00 8.89 -0.97
N GLY A 43 -26.75 8.85 -2.06
CA GLY A 43 -26.26 9.22 -3.39
C GLY A 43 -27.41 9.40 -4.38
N PRO A 44 -27.14 9.82 -5.62
CA PRO A 44 -28.14 9.88 -6.67
C PRO A 44 -28.60 8.47 -7.07
N GLN A 45 -29.83 8.36 -7.56
CA GLN A 45 -30.39 7.06 -7.98
C GLN A 45 -29.53 6.35 -9.05
N THR A 46 -28.81 7.10 -9.86
CA THR A 46 -27.88 6.58 -10.89
C THR A 46 -26.71 5.80 -10.30
N PHE A 47 -26.29 6.05 -9.06
CA PHE A 47 -25.19 5.33 -8.39
C PHE A 47 -25.64 4.05 -7.66
N PHE A 48 -26.94 3.80 -7.61
CA PHE A 48 -27.48 2.66 -6.86
C PHE A 48 -26.89 1.31 -7.34
N SER A 49 -26.84 1.09 -8.66
CA SER A 49 -26.32 -0.16 -9.23
C SER A 49 -24.86 -0.41 -8.84
N ALA A 50 -24.03 0.62 -8.91
CA ALA A 50 -22.63 0.55 -8.51
C ALA A 50 -22.45 0.34 -6.99
N ALA A 51 -23.44 0.80 -6.17
CA ALA A 51 -23.39 0.65 -4.71
C ALA A 51 -23.83 -0.73 -4.21
N ILE A 52 -24.49 -1.57 -5.02
CA ILE A 52 -25.01 -2.89 -4.60
C ILE A 52 -23.94 -3.78 -3.96
N PRO A 53 -22.71 -3.91 -4.50
CA PRO A 53 -21.68 -4.73 -3.86
C PRO A 53 -21.36 -4.28 -2.42
N LEU A 54 -21.28 -2.96 -2.17
CA LEU A 54 -21.04 -2.43 -0.83
C LEU A 54 -22.24 -2.64 0.11
N ILE A 55 -23.46 -2.48 -0.40
CA ILE A 55 -24.70 -2.76 0.36
C ILE A 55 -24.69 -4.22 0.85
N ASN A 56 -24.26 -5.14 0.01
CA ASN A 56 -24.17 -6.56 0.36
C ASN A 56 -22.99 -6.88 1.28
N HIS A 57 -21.91 -6.12 1.19
CA HIS A 57 -20.71 -6.30 2.00
C HIS A 57 -20.87 -5.76 3.44
N ARG A 58 -21.67 -4.70 3.63
CA ARG A 58 -21.96 -4.09 4.92
C ARG A 58 -23.26 -4.65 5.51
N GLU A 59 -23.22 -5.05 6.78
CA GLU A 59 -24.43 -5.53 7.46
C GLU A 59 -25.48 -4.43 7.62
N LYS A 60 -26.76 -4.77 7.33
CA LYS A 60 -27.91 -3.90 7.53
C LYS A 60 -27.71 -2.51 6.94
N THR A 61 -27.34 -2.47 5.68
CA THR A 61 -27.10 -1.23 4.93
C THR A 61 -28.34 -0.83 4.15
N LEU A 62 -28.65 0.46 4.18
CA LEU A 62 -29.74 1.05 3.39
C LEU A 62 -29.18 2.10 2.44
N TYR A 63 -29.53 2.01 1.16
CA TYR A 63 -29.30 3.06 0.19
C TYR A 63 -30.50 4.02 0.17
N ALA A 64 -30.23 5.30 0.43
CA ALA A 64 -31.23 6.37 0.34
C ALA A 64 -30.90 7.29 -0.84
N SER A 65 -31.69 7.23 -1.90
CA SER A 65 -31.49 8.13 -3.04
C SER A 65 -31.83 9.57 -2.69
N LEU A 66 -31.02 10.51 -3.19
CA LEU A 66 -31.24 11.95 -2.96
C LEU A 66 -32.63 12.42 -3.39
N ASP A 67 -33.13 11.91 -4.51
CA ASP A 67 -34.44 12.30 -5.00
C ASP A 67 -35.55 11.96 -3.98
N LYS A 68 -35.48 10.77 -3.35
CA LYS A 68 -36.42 10.36 -2.30
C LYS A 68 -36.25 11.18 -1.01
N ILE A 69 -34.99 11.49 -0.66
CA ILE A 69 -34.72 12.38 0.49
C ILE A 69 -35.32 13.74 0.25
N TYR A 70 -35.12 14.33 -0.92
CA TYR A 70 -35.71 15.65 -1.24
C TYR A 70 -37.23 15.61 -1.30
N GLU A 71 -37.82 14.59 -1.92
CA GLU A 71 -39.26 14.41 -1.96
C GLU A 71 -39.87 14.37 -0.54
N GLU A 72 -39.34 13.54 0.36
CA GLU A 72 -39.92 13.26 1.65
C GLU A 72 -39.53 14.29 2.75
N PHE A 73 -38.37 14.94 2.67
CA PHE A 73 -37.80 15.74 3.76
C PHE A 73 -37.53 17.21 3.42
N SER A 74 -37.61 17.62 2.14
CA SER A 74 -37.47 19.02 1.73
C SER A 74 -38.50 19.47 0.67
N ALA A 75 -39.64 18.78 0.55
CA ALA A 75 -40.70 19.07 -0.40
C ALA A 75 -40.22 19.19 -1.86
N GLY A 76 -39.26 18.34 -2.24
CA GLY A 76 -38.66 18.30 -3.57
C GLY A 76 -37.50 19.31 -3.81
N ASN A 77 -37.21 20.17 -2.82
CA ASN A 77 -36.10 21.11 -2.95
C ASN A 77 -34.74 20.38 -2.78
N LYS A 78 -33.83 20.65 -3.68
CA LYS A 78 -32.45 20.16 -3.58
C LYS A 78 -31.70 20.99 -2.53
N ASP A 79 -31.84 20.59 -1.27
CA ASP A 79 -31.29 21.30 -0.11
C ASP A 79 -30.57 20.31 0.82
N PRO A 80 -29.31 20.58 1.23
CA PRO A 80 -28.61 19.73 2.19
C PRO A 80 -29.36 19.54 3.52
N ILE A 81 -30.24 20.50 3.90
CA ILE A 81 -31.12 20.38 5.08
C ILE A 81 -32.11 19.22 4.94
N GLY A 82 -32.51 18.85 3.72
CA GLY A 82 -33.31 17.64 3.48
C GLY A 82 -32.60 16.38 3.94
N ILE A 83 -31.28 16.27 3.67
CA ILE A 83 -30.45 15.17 4.14
C ILE A 83 -30.40 15.15 5.67
N ARG A 84 -30.16 16.31 6.28
CA ARG A 84 -30.16 16.45 7.75
C ARG A 84 -31.49 16.02 8.39
N HIS A 85 -32.63 16.45 7.84
CA HIS A 85 -33.94 16.05 8.33
C HIS A 85 -34.19 14.54 8.20
N PHE A 86 -33.73 13.94 7.08
CA PHE A 86 -33.82 12.49 6.90
C PHE A 86 -33.02 11.76 7.97
N LEU A 87 -31.78 12.13 8.18
CA LEU A 87 -30.89 11.49 9.16
C LEU A 87 -31.45 11.67 10.58
N GLN A 88 -31.96 12.87 10.93
CA GLN A 88 -32.60 13.12 12.21
C GLN A 88 -33.83 12.22 12.40
N TRP A 89 -34.66 12.08 11.35
CA TRP A 89 -35.82 11.20 11.37
C TRP A 89 -35.44 9.76 11.69
N THR A 90 -34.34 9.25 11.11
CA THR A 90 -33.87 7.88 11.38
C THR A 90 -33.50 7.69 12.84
N GLN A 91 -32.83 8.68 13.45
CA GLN A 91 -32.42 8.65 14.86
C GLN A 91 -33.63 8.73 15.81
N GLU A 92 -34.67 9.42 15.42
CA GLU A 92 -35.88 9.61 16.27
C GLU A 92 -36.90 8.49 16.14
N ASN A 93 -37.00 7.86 14.95
CA ASN A 93 -38.15 7.03 14.61
C ASN A 93 -37.82 5.57 14.28
N TRP A 94 -36.60 5.24 13.82
CA TRP A 94 -36.28 3.86 13.51
C TRP A 94 -35.92 3.07 14.78
N GLU A 95 -36.37 1.82 14.84
CA GLU A 95 -36.07 0.93 15.97
C GLU A 95 -34.56 0.68 16.10
N GLN A 96 -33.88 0.45 14.98
CA GLN A 96 -32.42 0.38 14.93
C GLN A 96 -31.86 1.67 14.33
N LYS A 97 -31.14 2.42 15.15
CA LYS A 97 -30.57 3.70 14.79
C LYS A 97 -29.27 3.50 14.00
N PRO A 98 -29.14 4.07 12.81
CA PRO A 98 -27.91 3.99 12.05
C PRO A 98 -26.77 4.74 12.74
N MET A 99 -25.57 4.15 12.70
CA MET A 99 -24.38 4.71 13.33
C MET A 99 -23.51 5.49 12.34
N THR A 100 -23.57 5.11 11.07
CA THR A 100 -22.68 5.64 10.03
C THR A 100 -23.45 6.10 8.80
N VAL A 101 -22.95 7.16 8.17
CA VAL A 101 -23.47 7.76 6.93
C VAL A 101 -22.37 7.89 5.91
N PHE A 102 -22.56 7.29 4.74
CA PHE A 102 -21.64 7.37 3.63
C PHE A 102 -22.23 8.16 2.47
N LEU A 103 -21.62 9.30 2.15
CA LEU A 103 -22.04 10.20 1.08
C LEU A 103 -21.33 9.82 -0.22
N LEU A 104 -22.06 9.22 -1.17
CA LEU A 104 -21.53 8.88 -2.49
C LEU A 104 -21.76 10.04 -3.45
N GLY A 105 -20.83 10.96 -3.53
CA GLY A 105 -20.86 12.07 -4.48
C GLY A 105 -20.04 13.26 -4.04
N ASP A 106 -19.49 13.93 -5.04
CA ASP A 106 -18.74 15.17 -4.93
C ASP A 106 -19.67 16.33 -4.55
N ALA A 107 -19.10 17.41 -3.98
CA ALA A 107 -19.82 18.59 -3.59
C ALA A 107 -19.08 19.86 -4.03
N ASP A 108 -19.81 20.96 -4.08
CA ASP A 108 -19.25 22.31 -4.18
C ASP A 108 -20.08 23.29 -3.35
N PHE A 109 -19.60 24.53 -3.21
CA PHE A 109 -20.28 25.55 -2.42
C PHE A 109 -21.60 26.04 -3.06
N ASP A 110 -21.82 25.80 -4.35
CA ASP A 110 -22.96 26.32 -5.11
C ASP A 110 -24.07 25.26 -5.29
N TYR A 111 -24.55 24.64 -4.20
CA TYR A 111 -25.56 23.59 -4.28
C TYR A 111 -26.86 24.02 -5.00
N ARG A 112 -27.09 25.30 -5.19
CA ARG A 112 -28.23 25.85 -5.92
C ARG A 112 -27.95 26.12 -7.39
N ASN A 113 -26.71 25.89 -7.82
CA ASN A 113 -26.20 26.16 -9.19
C ASN A 113 -26.49 27.59 -9.67
N ILE A 114 -26.30 28.58 -8.79
CA ILE A 114 -26.49 30.01 -9.11
C ILE A 114 -25.47 30.48 -10.13
N THR A 115 -24.23 29.96 -10.04
CA THR A 115 -23.14 30.29 -10.99
C THR A 115 -23.30 29.61 -12.34
N GLY A 116 -24.14 28.58 -12.45
CA GLY A 116 -24.25 27.71 -13.62
C GLY A 116 -23.06 26.76 -13.84
N LYS A 117 -22.11 26.70 -12.88
CA LYS A 117 -20.87 25.88 -12.98
C LYS A 117 -20.87 24.67 -12.03
N SER A 118 -21.85 24.61 -11.11
CA SER A 118 -21.89 23.54 -10.11
C SER A 118 -21.89 22.16 -10.75
N LYS A 119 -21.05 21.27 -10.20
CA LYS A 119 -20.96 19.85 -10.55
C LYS A 119 -21.36 18.94 -9.38
N ILE A 120 -22.13 19.51 -8.46
CA ILE A 120 -22.51 18.85 -7.22
C ILE A 120 -23.30 17.56 -7.47
N VAL A 121 -22.94 16.53 -6.74
CA VAL A 121 -23.62 15.24 -6.76
C VAL A 121 -24.36 15.02 -5.44
N VAL A 122 -23.67 15.21 -4.30
CA VAL A 122 -24.27 15.17 -2.95
C VAL A 122 -23.88 16.44 -2.20
N PRO A 123 -24.85 17.35 -1.88
CA PRO A 123 -24.52 18.62 -1.27
C PRO A 123 -23.94 18.48 0.14
N THR A 124 -23.16 19.46 0.54
CA THR A 124 -22.63 19.66 1.88
C THR A 124 -23.24 20.91 2.52
N ILE A 125 -22.96 21.19 3.79
CA ILE A 125 -23.38 22.41 4.49
C ILE A 125 -22.18 23.36 4.57
N GLU A 126 -22.36 24.59 4.06
CA GLU A 126 -21.42 25.69 4.24
C GLU A 126 -21.70 26.42 5.55
N VAL A 127 -20.67 26.65 6.34
CA VAL A 127 -20.73 27.34 7.64
C VAL A 127 -19.84 28.58 7.61
N GLY A 128 -20.28 29.64 8.31
CA GLY A 128 -19.54 30.90 8.42
C GLY A 128 -20.11 32.01 7.55
N THR A 129 -19.61 33.23 7.75
CA THR A 129 -20.05 34.42 7.01
C THR A 129 -18.91 35.12 6.30
N ASN A 130 -17.80 35.34 6.99
CA ASN A 130 -16.60 36.00 6.44
C ASN A 130 -15.52 34.98 6.03
N TYR A 131 -15.51 33.86 6.71
CA TYR A 131 -14.66 32.71 6.43
C TYR A 131 -15.57 31.48 6.41
N THR A 132 -15.85 30.98 5.21
CA THR A 132 -16.76 29.86 5.01
C THR A 132 -15.97 28.57 4.82
N TYR A 133 -16.52 27.48 5.30
CA TYR A 133 -15.99 26.13 5.12
C TYR A 133 -17.13 25.12 4.97
N ALA A 134 -16.92 24.13 4.14
CA ALA A 134 -17.82 23.01 4.00
C ALA A 134 -17.70 22.06 5.20
N THR A 135 -18.81 21.47 5.65
CA THR A 135 -18.76 20.45 6.68
C THR A 135 -19.93 19.47 6.57
N ASP A 136 -19.58 18.18 6.42
CA ASP A 136 -20.54 17.10 6.44
C ASP A 136 -21.00 16.74 7.86
N ASP A 137 -20.27 17.15 8.90
CA ASP A 137 -20.62 16.95 10.30
C ASP A 137 -22.02 17.55 10.61
N ARG A 138 -22.33 18.69 10.01
CA ARG A 138 -23.63 19.38 10.21
C ARG A 138 -24.83 18.64 9.63
N LEU A 139 -24.61 17.69 8.73
CA LEU A 139 -25.68 16.82 8.21
C LEU A 139 -26.19 15.87 9.30
N SER A 140 -25.34 15.49 10.26
CA SER A 140 -25.68 14.58 11.36
C SER A 140 -25.62 15.20 12.76
N ALA A 141 -25.39 16.50 12.86
CA ALA A 141 -25.39 17.23 14.15
C ALA A 141 -26.80 17.78 14.48
N PHE A 142 -27.67 17.00 15.11
CA PHE A 142 -29.08 17.36 15.30
C PHE A 142 -29.30 18.29 16.51
N ASN A 143 -28.54 18.11 17.59
CA ASN A 143 -28.65 18.84 18.84
C ASN A 143 -27.46 19.77 19.11
N GLY A 144 -27.07 20.55 18.10
CA GLY A 144 -25.95 21.47 18.21
C GLY A 144 -24.99 21.37 17.04
N ILE A 145 -23.67 21.22 17.31
CA ILE A 145 -22.63 21.23 16.31
C ILE A 145 -21.79 19.93 16.30
N ILE A 146 -22.01 19.03 17.25
CA ILE A 146 -21.31 17.75 17.35
C ILE A 146 -22.10 16.71 16.54
N PRO A 147 -21.47 15.99 15.60
CA PRO A 147 -22.15 14.97 14.82
C PRO A 147 -22.58 13.78 15.70
N GLU A 148 -23.83 13.36 15.55
CA GLU A 148 -24.40 12.22 16.27
C GLU A 148 -24.23 10.90 15.50
N MET A 149 -23.78 10.98 14.23
CA MET A 149 -23.46 9.84 13.39
C MET A 149 -22.06 10.04 12.78
N ALA A 150 -21.35 8.96 12.57
CA ALA A 150 -20.07 9.00 11.85
C ALA A 150 -20.31 9.22 10.36
N THR A 151 -19.78 10.30 9.81
CA THR A 151 -19.98 10.68 8.41
C THR A 151 -18.68 10.55 7.63
N GLY A 152 -18.75 9.97 6.43
CA GLY A 152 -17.67 9.93 5.45
C GLY A 152 -18.20 10.23 4.06
N ARG A 153 -17.33 10.72 3.18
CA ARG A 153 -17.65 11.08 1.79
C ARG A 153 -16.73 10.38 0.82
N PHE A 154 -17.29 9.84 -0.25
CA PHE A 154 -16.51 9.55 -1.46
C PHE A 154 -16.89 10.56 -2.53
N PRO A 155 -15.97 11.45 -2.95
CA PRO A 155 -16.26 12.57 -3.85
C PRO A 155 -16.36 12.08 -5.31
N ALA A 156 -17.33 11.21 -5.60
CA ALA A 156 -17.58 10.65 -6.92
C ALA A 156 -18.36 11.62 -7.80
N ARG A 157 -18.01 11.65 -9.08
CA ARG A 157 -18.71 12.39 -10.14
C ARG A 157 -19.42 11.47 -11.12
N THR A 158 -18.99 10.21 -11.19
CA THR A 158 -19.50 9.22 -12.13
C THR A 158 -19.80 7.89 -11.43
N GLU A 159 -20.69 7.11 -12.04
CA GLU A 159 -21.00 5.73 -11.60
C GLU A 159 -19.75 4.82 -11.65
N GLN A 160 -18.88 5.02 -12.64
CA GLN A 160 -17.65 4.25 -12.77
C GLN A 160 -16.70 4.50 -11.59
N GLU A 161 -16.50 5.75 -11.18
CA GLU A 161 -15.69 6.07 -10.00
C GLU A 161 -16.25 5.41 -8.72
N VAL A 162 -17.58 5.34 -8.56
CA VAL A 162 -18.21 4.62 -7.44
C VAL A 162 -17.90 3.13 -7.52
N SER A 163 -18.05 2.53 -8.70
CA SER A 163 -17.75 1.11 -8.93
C SER A 163 -16.30 0.77 -8.60
N ASP A 164 -15.36 1.56 -9.13
CA ASP A 164 -13.92 1.36 -8.93
C ASP A 164 -13.52 1.49 -7.45
N PHE A 165 -14.08 2.48 -6.75
CA PHE A 165 -13.82 2.66 -5.32
C PHE A 165 -14.37 1.51 -4.48
N ILE A 166 -15.59 1.07 -4.75
CA ILE A 166 -16.23 -0.01 -4.01
C ILE A 166 -15.49 -1.33 -4.25
N GLU A 167 -15.07 -1.61 -5.49
CA GLU A 167 -14.24 -2.77 -5.81
C GLU A 167 -12.91 -2.71 -5.03
N LYS A 168 -12.23 -1.56 -5.06
CA LYS A 168 -11.01 -1.32 -4.29
C LYS A 168 -11.21 -1.56 -2.79
N LEU A 169 -12.24 -0.98 -2.21
CA LEU A 169 -12.54 -1.08 -0.78
C LEU A 169 -12.85 -2.53 -0.36
N ILE A 170 -13.72 -3.22 -1.08
CA ILE A 170 -14.07 -4.62 -0.80
C ILE A 170 -12.84 -5.52 -0.97
N SER A 171 -12.09 -5.36 -2.07
CA SER A 171 -10.87 -6.11 -2.30
C SER A 171 -9.84 -5.87 -1.18
N PHE A 172 -9.68 -4.63 -0.75
CA PHE A 172 -8.80 -4.28 0.37
C PHE A 172 -9.24 -4.95 1.66
N GLU A 173 -10.52 -4.97 2.00
CA GLU A 173 -11.00 -5.58 3.25
C GLU A 173 -11.03 -7.11 3.23
N THR A 174 -11.19 -7.74 2.05
CA THR A 174 -11.30 -9.21 1.91
C THR A 174 -9.98 -9.88 1.55
N ASN A 175 -9.10 -9.18 0.82
CA ASN A 175 -7.85 -9.73 0.28
C ASN A 175 -6.64 -8.86 0.68
N MET A 176 -6.71 -8.20 1.84
CA MET A 176 -5.63 -7.33 2.32
C MET A 176 -4.31 -8.09 2.40
N PRO A 177 -3.24 -7.62 1.75
CA PRO A 177 -1.94 -8.28 1.84
C PRO A 177 -1.50 -8.45 3.31
N THR A 178 -1.03 -9.62 3.67
CA THR A 178 -0.41 -9.86 4.99
C THR A 178 0.96 -9.19 5.07
N GLY A 179 1.48 -8.98 6.27
CA GLY A 179 2.84 -8.52 6.49
C GLY A 179 3.00 -7.35 7.45
N ILE A 180 4.26 -7.04 7.71
CA ILE A 180 4.69 -6.05 8.72
C ILE A 180 4.21 -4.63 8.43
N TRP A 181 3.85 -4.30 7.19
CA TRP A 181 3.32 -2.99 6.82
C TRP A 181 2.07 -2.59 7.62
N LYS A 182 1.31 -3.57 8.13
CA LYS A 182 0.13 -3.35 8.99
C LYS A 182 0.51 -2.83 10.38
N GLN A 183 1.76 -3.00 10.79
CA GLN A 183 2.31 -2.41 12.00
C GLN A 183 2.99 -1.05 11.76
N ARG A 184 3.10 -0.57 10.51
CA ARG A 184 3.88 0.62 10.17
C ARG A 184 3.03 1.90 10.19
N VAL A 185 3.57 2.94 10.82
CA VAL A 185 3.08 4.31 10.79
C VAL A 185 4.19 5.19 10.22
N THR A 186 3.93 5.85 9.10
CA THR A 186 4.87 6.79 8.49
C THR A 186 4.54 8.20 8.94
N LEU A 187 5.47 8.85 9.62
CA LEU A 187 5.37 10.24 10.06
C LEU A 187 6.17 11.14 9.11
N VAL A 188 5.49 12.01 8.42
CA VAL A 188 6.06 12.97 7.47
C VAL A 188 5.93 14.36 8.04
N ALA A 189 7.05 15.08 8.15
CA ALA A 189 7.06 16.44 8.65
C ALA A 189 7.77 17.39 7.68
N ASP A 190 7.12 18.52 7.44
CA ASP A 190 7.70 19.65 6.71
C ASP A 190 8.86 20.27 7.47
N ASP A 191 9.74 20.98 6.79
CA ASP A 191 10.88 21.67 7.35
C ASP A 191 10.68 23.20 7.40
N PRO A 192 11.61 23.96 7.98
CA PRO A 192 11.58 25.40 7.94
C PRO A 192 11.92 25.95 6.56
N ALA A 193 10.89 26.14 5.71
CA ALA A 193 11.06 26.68 4.39
C ALA A 193 11.35 28.20 4.43
N ARG A 194 12.27 28.68 3.59
CA ARG A 194 12.57 30.11 3.30
C ARG A 194 12.68 31.01 4.54
N PRO A 195 13.47 30.64 5.53
CA PRO A 195 13.57 31.38 6.78
C PRO A 195 14.02 32.85 6.61
N GLU A 196 14.70 33.17 5.52
CA GLU A 196 15.17 34.54 5.22
C GLU A 196 14.06 35.49 4.75
N ARG A 197 12.98 34.97 4.20
CA ARG A 197 11.87 35.77 3.65
C ARG A 197 10.66 35.82 4.57
N GLU A 198 10.48 34.82 5.40
CA GLU A 198 9.31 34.65 6.27
C GLU A 198 9.75 34.40 7.72
N PRO A 199 9.89 35.46 8.56
CA PRO A 199 10.40 35.30 9.93
C PRO A 199 9.55 34.39 10.80
N TYR A 200 8.31 34.10 10.43
CA TYR A 200 7.42 33.15 11.12
C TYR A 200 7.73 31.69 10.78
N GLU A 201 8.31 31.44 9.64
CA GLU A 201 8.52 30.10 9.09
C GLU A 201 9.43 29.25 9.96
N LEU A 202 10.49 29.84 10.49
CA LEU A 202 11.36 29.17 11.45
C LEU A 202 10.58 28.62 12.64
N PHE A 203 9.67 29.44 13.17
CA PHE A 203 8.91 29.07 14.36
C PHE A 203 7.92 27.96 14.03
N ILE A 204 7.25 28.05 12.89
CA ILE A 204 6.24 27.11 12.42
C ILE A 204 6.89 25.82 11.95
N GLY A 205 7.91 25.88 11.10
CA GLY A 205 8.58 24.69 10.54
C GLY A 205 9.27 23.84 11.60
N ARG A 206 9.93 24.46 12.60
CA ARG A 206 10.41 23.71 13.78
C ARG A 206 9.28 23.01 14.53
N SER A 207 8.10 23.60 14.54
CA SER A 207 6.94 23.02 15.20
C SER A 207 6.41 21.78 14.44
N HIS A 208 6.57 21.68 13.11
CA HIS A 208 6.13 20.53 12.36
C HIS A 208 6.86 19.26 12.79
N THR A 209 8.19 19.26 12.78
CA THR A 209 9.01 18.13 13.26
C THR A 209 8.75 17.84 14.74
N LYS A 210 8.69 18.88 15.62
CA LYS A 210 8.39 18.69 17.05
C LYS A 210 7.03 18.08 17.30
N ASN A 211 6.01 18.50 16.55
CA ASN A 211 4.67 17.98 16.68
C ASN A 211 4.59 16.53 16.15
N SER A 212 5.34 16.21 15.10
CA SER A 212 5.47 14.84 14.64
C SER A 212 6.13 13.93 15.69
N GLU A 213 7.16 14.42 16.40
CA GLU A 213 7.74 13.71 17.55
C GLU A 213 6.74 13.54 18.72
N ARG A 214 5.87 14.51 18.96
CA ARG A 214 4.77 14.34 19.94
C ARG A 214 3.80 13.25 19.54
N LEU A 215 3.46 13.15 18.25
CA LEU A 215 2.65 12.04 17.76
C LEU A 215 3.35 10.68 17.89
N ALA A 216 4.66 10.64 17.63
CA ALA A 216 5.46 9.43 17.82
C ALA A 216 5.33 8.87 19.24
N MET A 217 5.28 9.74 20.26
CA MET A 217 5.08 9.32 21.67
C MET A 217 3.69 8.75 21.96
N SER A 218 2.70 8.99 21.09
CA SER A 218 1.34 8.44 21.23
C SER A 218 1.18 7.09 20.53
N ILE A 219 2.20 6.62 19.80
CA ILE A 219 2.20 5.38 19.06
C ILE A 219 2.89 4.31 19.91
N PRO A 220 2.23 3.19 20.20
CA PRO A 220 2.79 2.16 21.07
C PRO A 220 3.94 1.39 20.42
N ASP A 221 4.77 0.77 21.25
CA ASP A 221 5.99 0.06 20.82
C ASP A 221 5.77 -1.12 19.88
N TYR A 222 4.56 -1.71 19.86
CA TYR A 222 4.24 -2.75 18.90
C TYR A 222 4.04 -2.23 17.46
N MET A 223 4.00 -0.91 17.26
CA MET A 223 3.98 -0.30 15.95
C MET A 223 5.39 0.09 15.50
N ASP A 224 5.60 0.10 14.20
CA ASP A 224 6.81 0.59 13.53
C ASP A 224 6.62 2.05 13.16
N ILE A 225 7.53 2.92 13.60
CA ILE A 225 7.47 4.35 13.27
C ILE A 225 8.57 4.67 12.27
N GLU A 226 8.16 4.90 11.02
CA GLU A 226 9.03 5.43 9.98
C GLU A 226 8.94 6.96 9.95
N LYS A 227 10.08 7.63 10.04
CA LYS A 227 10.16 9.09 10.07
C LYS A 227 10.75 9.61 8.77
N LEU A 228 9.93 10.32 8.00
CA LEU A 228 10.33 11.00 6.79
C LEU A 228 10.23 12.51 7.03
N TYR A 229 11.27 13.07 7.67
CA TYR A 229 11.31 14.49 7.94
C TYR A 229 12.08 15.22 6.85
N MET A 230 11.47 16.24 6.27
CA MET A 230 12.06 16.96 5.14
C MET A 230 13.41 17.63 5.50
N VAL A 231 13.67 17.88 6.77
CA VAL A 231 14.97 18.41 7.25
C VAL A 231 16.14 17.43 7.02
N ASP A 232 15.86 16.14 6.77
CA ASP A 232 16.90 15.13 6.49
C ASP A 232 17.39 15.16 5.04
N PHE A 233 16.65 15.83 4.14
CA PHE A 233 16.90 15.79 2.71
C PHE A 233 17.47 17.10 2.17
N PRO A 234 18.44 17.03 1.25
CA PRO A 234 19.04 18.22 0.66
C PRO A 234 18.08 18.97 -0.26
N GLU A 235 18.20 20.30 -0.23
CA GLU A 235 17.50 21.17 -1.15
C GLU A 235 18.15 21.16 -2.54
N LYS A 236 17.34 21.18 -3.59
CA LYS A 236 17.76 21.42 -4.98
C LYS A 236 17.05 22.66 -5.52
N LYS A 237 17.82 23.57 -6.14
CA LYS A 237 17.24 24.74 -6.79
C LYS A 237 16.45 24.28 -8.01
N ASP A 238 15.21 24.72 -8.09
CA ASP A 238 14.33 24.51 -9.25
C ASP A 238 14.31 25.76 -10.13
N ALA A 239 15.04 25.72 -11.24
CA ALA A 239 15.15 26.84 -12.15
C ALA A 239 13.82 27.18 -12.87
N SER A 240 12.90 26.21 -12.99
CA SER A 240 11.60 26.38 -13.67
C SER A 240 10.59 27.14 -12.81
N THR A 241 10.72 27.09 -11.48
CA THR A 241 9.68 27.58 -10.55
C THR A 241 10.16 28.67 -9.59
N PHE A 242 11.39 29.16 -9.74
CA PHE A 242 12.03 30.15 -8.82
C PHE A 242 12.02 29.71 -7.36
N GLY A 243 12.02 28.40 -7.12
CA GLY A 243 11.93 27.81 -5.79
C GLY A 243 13.01 26.78 -5.51
N VAL A 244 12.85 26.12 -4.41
CA VAL A 244 13.61 24.91 -4.04
C VAL A 244 12.70 23.71 -4.02
N THR A 245 13.26 22.53 -4.28
CA THR A 245 12.59 21.22 -4.20
C THR A 245 13.45 20.26 -3.42
N LYS A 246 12.83 19.17 -2.92
CA LYS A 246 13.52 18.06 -2.25
C LYS A 246 13.16 16.73 -2.91
N PRO A 247 13.66 16.46 -4.12
CA PRO A 247 13.27 15.29 -4.90
C PRO A 247 13.62 13.96 -4.23
N GLU A 248 14.68 13.93 -3.40
CA GLU A 248 15.04 12.75 -2.62
C GLU A 248 14.01 12.44 -1.53
N ALA A 249 13.41 13.46 -0.90
CA ALA A 249 12.29 13.27 0.03
C ALA A 249 11.04 12.71 -0.69
N THR A 250 10.74 13.23 -1.88
CA THR A 250 9.63 12.72 -2.71
C THR A 250 9.86 11.25 -3.08
N GLN A 251 11.07 10.89 -3.50
CA GLN A 251 11.40 9.52 -3.85
C GLN A 251 11.32 8.59 -2.62
N ALA A 252 11.80 9.03 -1.46
CA ALA A 252 11.70 8.29 -0.21
C ALA A 252 10.23 8.05 0.18
N LEU A 253 9.36 9.05 -0.02
CA LEU A 253 7.92 8.90 0.20
C LEU A 253 7.30 7.86 -0.73
N PHE A 254 7.63 7.87 -2.03
CA PHE A 254 7.12 6.87 -2.97
C PHE A 254 7.62 5.46 -2.66
N ASN A 255 8.88 5.33 -2.28
CA ASN A 255 9.45 4.05 -1.84
C ASN A 255 8.71 3.52 -0.61
N GLN A 256 8.47 4.38 0.38
CA GLN A 256 7.74 4.02 1.59
C GLN A 256 6.31 3.58 1.30
N LEU A 257 5.61 4.26 0.40
CA LEU A 257 4.25 3.88 -0.02
C LEU A 257 4.23 2.53 -0.75
N SER A 258 5.23 2.22 -1.57
CA SER A 258 5.32 0.94 -2.27
C SER A 258 5.65 -0.24 -1.34
N GLN A 259 6.47 -0.01 -0.31
CA GLN A 259 6.74 -0.98 0.76
C GLN A 259 5.51 -1.23 1.62
N GLY A 260 4.69 -0.19 1.82
CA GLY A 260 3.43 -0.21 2.56
C GLY A 260 3.55 0.38 3.97
N THR A 261 2.47 1.00 4.39
CA THR A 261 2.26 1.56 5.72
C THR A 261 0.77 1.54 6.04
N ALA A 262 0.39 1.25 7.27
CA ALA A 262 -1.02 1.25 7.68
C ALA A 262 -1.57 2.68 7.76
N PHE A 263 -0.74 3.58 8.26
CA PHE A 263 -1.07 5.01 8.39
C PHE A 263 0.08 5.85 7.86
N ILE A 264 -0.25 6.92 7.15
CA ILE A 264 0.68 7.98 6.82
C ILE A 264 0.15 9.28 7.41
N ASN A 265 0.95 9.92 8.26
CA ASN A 265 0.63 11.22 8.82
C ASN A 265 1.53 12.29 8.23
N TYR A 266 0.96 13.39 7.78
CA TYR A 266 1.70 14.56 7.34
C TYR A 266 1.37 15.76 8.21
N ILE A 267 2.38 16.46 8.70
CA ILE A 267 2.28 17.76 9.39
C ILE A 267 3.16 18.76 8.64
N GLY A 268 2.54 19.76 8.05
CA GLY A 268 3.26 20.77 7.28
C GLY A 268 2.37 21.74 6.55
N HIS A 269 2.98 22.57 5.72
CA HIS A 269 2.29 23.45 4.82
C HIS A 269 1.59 22.68 3.69
N GLY A 270 0.48 23.21 3.22
CA GLY A 270 -0.22 22.62 2.08
C GLY A 270 -1.22 23.57 1.45
N ASN A 271 -1.64 23.17 0.29
CA ASN A 271 -2.72 23.78 -0.49
C ASN A 271 -3.51 22.65 -1.19
N PRO A 272 -4.58 22.93 -1.91
CA PRO A 272 -5.39 21.88 -2.51
C PRO A 272 -4.64 20.90 -3.43
N THR A 273 -3.50 21.28 -3.99
CA THR A 273 -2.78 20.45 -4.97
C THR A 273 -1.36 20.06 -4.55
N GLN A 274 -0.92 20.46 -3.33
CA GLN A 274 0.49 20.34 -2.95
C GLN A 274 0.69 20.15 -1.45
N TRP A 275 1.70 19.34 -1.07
CA TRP A 275 2.33 19.30 0.23
C TRP A 275 3.67 19.99 0.18
N ALA A 276 3.98 20.76 1.21
CA ALA A 276 5.19 21.55 1.41
C ALA A 276 5.43 22.62 0.32
N GLN A 277 6.21 23.64 0.65
CA GLN A 277 6.63 24.63 -0.33
C GLN A 277 7.63 24.06 -1.34
N GLU A 278 8.44 23.08 -0.89
CA GLU A 278 9.43 22.31 -1.65
C GLU A 278 8.79 21.26 -2.56
N LYS A 279 7.45 21.24 -2.65
CA LYS A 279 6.68 20.34 -3.52
C LYS A 279 6.95 18.85 -3.22
N LEU A 280 6.83 18.47 -1.95
CA LEU A 280 6.97 17.06 -1.55
C LEU A 280 6.01 16.16 -2.34
N LEU A 281 4.73 16.59 -2.46
CA LEU A 281 3.74 16.04 -3.37
C LEU A 281 3.07 17.18 -4.13
N ILE A 282 2.83 17.02 -5.43
CA ILE A 282 2.16 18.02 -6.26
C ILE A 282 1.37 17.41 -7.42
N ILE A 283 0.25 18.07 -7.77
CA ILE A 283 -0.41 17.95 -9.06
C ILE A 283 -0.39 19.32 -9.74
N SER A 284 0.32 19.41 -10.82
CA SER A 284 0.40 20.58 -11.70
C SER A 284 0.47 20.13 -13.16
N ASP A 285 0.47 21.08 -14.10
CA ASP A 285 0.64 20.80 -15.52
C ASP A 285 2.04 20.24 -15.85
N GLU A 286 3.04 20.56 -15.02
CA GLU A 286 4.43 20.14 -15.20
C GLU A 286 4.76 18.82 -14.49
N ARG A 287 4.09 18.53 -13.35
CA ARG A 287 4.36 17.36 -12.53
C ARG A 287 3.07 16.83 -11.90
N ASN A 288 2.81 15.55 -12.11
CA ASN A 288 1.66 14.84 -11.57
C ASN A 288 2.12 13.61 -10.76
N ASP A 289 2.30 13.79 -9.48
CA ASP A 289 2.77 12.75 -8.57
C ASP A 289 1.75 11.65 -8.32
N LEU A 290 0.47 11.93 -8.54
CA LEU A 290 -0.58 10.94 -8.35
C LEU A 290 -0.35 9.66 -9.14
N SER A 291 0.16 9.78 -10.38
CA SER A 291 0.45 8.64 -11.25
C SER A 291 1.65 7.79 -10.78
N LEU A 292 2.51 8.38 -9.93
CA LEU A 292 3.72 7.76 -9.40
C LEU A 292 3.49 7.05 -8.06
N ILE A 293 2.39 7.37 -7.37
CA ILE A 293 2.02 6.69 -6.12
C ILE A 293 1.64 5.24 -6.44
N LYS A 294 2.36 4.30 -5.82
CA LYS A 294 2.13 2.85 -5.91
C LYS A 294 2.12 2.27 -4.50
N THR A 295 1.00 1.69 -4.12
CA THR A 295 0.81 1.08 -2.81
C THR A 295 0.70 -0.45 -2.86
N ASN A 296 0.59 -1.03 -4.06
CA ASN A 296 0.49 -2.47 -4.27
C ASN A 296 -0.61 -3.11 -3.39
N MET A 297 -1.77 -2.48 -3.32
CA MET A 297 -2.91 -2.87 -2.46
C MET A 297 -2.62 -2.82 -0.94
N LYS A 298 -1.47 -2.34 -0.50
CA LYS A 298 -1.20 -2.00 0.90
C LYS A 298 -1.68 -0.57 1.18
N LEU A 299 -2.97 -0.33 0.99
CA LEU A 299 -3.58 1.00 0.94
C LEU A 299 -3.56 1.68 2.31
N PRO A 300 -2.78 2.76 2.50
CA PRO A 300 -2.74 3.46 3.78
C PRO A 300 -4.02 4.27 4.04
N ILE A 301 -4.28 4.52 5.32
CA ILE A 301 -5.11 5.64 5.75
C ILE A 301 -4.22 6.87 5.81
N TRP A 302 -4.54 7.89 5.02
CA TRP A 302 -3.82 9.15 5.01
C TRP A 302 -4.43 10.10 6.04
N ILE A 303 -3.59 10.65 6.92
CA ILE A 303 -3.98 11.62 7.95
C ILE A 303 -3.15 12.87 7.73
N ALA A 304 -3.68 13.81 6.95
CA ALA A 304 -2.96 14.99 6.54
C ALA A 304 -3.39 16.22 7.35
N GLY A 305 -2.61 16.56 8.35
CA GLY A 305 -2.74 17.77 9.13
C GLY A 305 -2.10 18.96 8.41
N THR A 306 -2.79 19.52 7.43
CA THR A 306 -2.31 20.61 6.60
C THR A 306 -3.44 21.47 6.05
N CYS A 307 -3.14 22.64 5.51
CA CYS A 307 -4.17 23.58 5.02
C CYS A 307 -4.74 23.16 3.67
N ASN A 308 -6.07 23.15 3.52
CA ASN A 308 -6.82 23.08 2.26
C ASN A 308 -6.60 21.82 1.39
N TRP A 309 -5.84 20.83 1.80
CA TRP A 309 -5.49 19.70 0.96
C TRP A 309 -6.70 18.82 0.58
N GLY A 310 -7.75 18.84 1.40
CA GLY A 310 -9.04 18.21 1.14
C GLY A 310 -10.15 19.22 0.80
N GLN A 311 -9.85 20.33 0.15
CA GLN A 311 -10.84 21.31 -0.25
C GLN A 311 -11.72 20.77 -1.38
N PHE A 312 -12.82 20.11 -1.03
CA PHE A 312 -13.74 19.45 -1.97
C PHE A 312 -14.92 20.34 -2.41
N ASP A 313 -15.08 21.52 -1.81
CA ASP A 313 -16.15 22.45 -2.11
C ASP A 313 -15.78 23.49 -3.18
N ASN A 314 -14.62 23.35 -3.82
CA ASN A 314 -14.15 24.30 -4.85
C ASN A 314 -14.71 23.94 -6.23
N ILE A 315 -15.49 24.85 -6.80
CA ILE A 315 -16.19 24.66 -8.08
C ILE A 315 -15.24 24.60 -9.31
N ASP A 316 -14.08 25.26 -9.22
CA ASP A 316 -13.14 25.42 -10.34
C ASP A 316 -11.96 24.43 -10.28
N ARG A 317 -11.72 23.78 -9.13
CA ARG A 317 -10.53 22.94 -8.93
C ARG A 317 -10.78 21.78 -7.98
N GLU A 318 -10.31 20.60 -8.35
CA GLU A 318 -10.26 19.42 -7.50
C GLU A 318 -8.98 19.41 -6.67
N SER A 319 -9.11 18.95 -5.43
CA SER A 319 -7.96 18.75 -4.54
C SER A 319 -7.20 17.47 -4.87
N PHE A 320 -5.94 17.41 -4.40
CA PHE A 320 -5.13 16.19 -4.48
C PHE A 320 -5.81 15.03 -3.75
N ALA A 321 -6.36 15.28 -2.56
CA ALA A 321 -7.01 14.26 -1.75
C ALA A 321 -8.22 13.62 -2.46
N GLU A 322 -9.05 14.41 -3.15
CA GLU A 322 -10.16 13.89 -3.95
C GLU A 322 -9.69 12.96 -5.06
N LYS A 323 -8.64 13.37 -5.79
CA LYS A 323 -8.06 12.54 -6.86
C LYS A 323 -7.40 11.28 -6.33
N LEU A 324 -6.69 11.38 -5.20
CA LEU A 324 -6.00 10.25 -4.57
C LEU A 324 -6.97 9.16 -4.11
N ILE A 325 -8.09 9.54 -3.45
CA ILE A 325 -9.06 8.55 -3.00
C ILE A 325 -9.78 7.87 -4.18
N ARG A 326 -9.92 8.56 -5.32
CA ARG A 326 -10.52 8.00 -6.55
C ARG A 326 -9.58 7.14 -7.37
N THR A 327 -8.28 7.07 -7.05
CA THR A 327 -7.34 6.22 -7.79
C THR A 327 -7.76 4.75 -7.68
N PRO A 328 -8.05 4.06 -8.81
CA PRO A 328 -8.45 2.66 -8.79
C PRO A 328 -7.35 1.74 -8.28
N MET A 329 -7.68 0.78 -7.42
CA MET A 329 -6.80 -0.27 -6.88
C MET A 329 -5.47 0.20 -6.29
N ASP A 330 -5.32 1.53 -6.03
CA ASP A 330 -4.09 2.16 -5.54
C ASP A 330 -4.42 3.40 -4.69
N GLY A 331 -3.41 4.13 -4.21
CA GLY A 331 -3.53 5.43 -3.56
C GLY A 331 -3.88 5.36 -2.08
N ALA A 332 -5.16 5.39 -1.72
CA ALA A 332 -5.63 5.45 -0.34
C ALA A 332 -6.83 4.53 -0.10
N SER A 333 -6.92 3.94 1.11
CA SER A 333 -8.16 3.31 1.60
C SER A 333 -9.13 4.34 2.18
N ALA A 334 -8.58 5.35 2.85
CA ALA A 334 -9.31 6.51 3.36
C ALA A 334 -8.36 7.71 3.56
N ILE A 335 -8.91 8.91 3.64
CA ILE A 335 -8.13 10.13 3.88
C ILE A 335 -8.86 10.97 4.94
N ILE A 336 -8.12 11.39 5.98
CA ILE A 336 -8.54 12.36 6.97
C ILE A 336 -7.73 13.64 6.74
N THR A 337 -8.39 14.72 6.39
CA THR A 337 -7.68 15.98 6.10
C THR A 337 -8.61 17.20 6.23
N THR A 338 -8.05 18.40 6.09
CA THR A 338 -8.78 19.64 6.23
C THR A 338 -9.15 20.26 4.88
N ASN A 339 -10.28 20.95 4.83
CA ASN A 339 -10.71 21.71 3.65
C ASN A 339 -10.42 23.21 3.75
N ARG A 340 -9.89 23.68 4.87
CA ARG A 340 -9.47 25.07 5.10
C ARG A 340 -8.17 25.12 5.88
N GLY A 341 -7.64 26.34 6.01
CA GLY A 341 -6.49 26.61 6.84
C GLY A 341 -6.71 26.24 8.30
N ILE A 342 -5.69 25.64 8.91
CA ILE A 342 -5.70 25.25 10.32
C ILE A 342 -4.48 25.80 11.04
N THR A 343 -4.65 26.15 12.32
CA THR A 343 -3.52 26.57 13.16
C THR A 343 -2.67 25.37 13.58
N VAL A 344 -1.39 25.56 13.80
CA VAL A 344 -0.46 24.51 14.23
C VAL A 344 -0.94 23.84 15.52
N SER A 345 -1.46 24.61 16.49
CA SER A 345 -1.92 24.08 17.77
C SER A 345 -3.19 23.25 17.65
N SER A 346 -4.20 23.71 16.88
CA SER A 346 -5.43 22.96 16.67
C SER A 346 -5.17 21.68 15.89
N ASN A 347 -4.25 21.75 14.92
CA ASN A 347 -3.82 20.62 14.12
C ASN A 347 -3.28 19.48 14.98
N ILE A 348 -2.23 19.75 15.76
CA ILE A 348 -1.61 18.70 16.58
C ILE A 348 -2.59 18.14 17.62
N GLN A 349 -3.43 18.97 18.23
CA GLN A 349 -4.44 18.49 19.18
C GLN A 349 -5.44 17.53 18.56
N PHE A 350 -5.85 17.78 17.32
CA PHE A 350 -6.78 16.88 16.60
C PHE A 350 -6.10 15.55 16.23
N LEU A 351 -4.86 15.63 15.72
CA LEU A 351 -4.07 14.45 15.36
C LEU A 351 -3.76 13.56 16.56
N GLU A 352 -3.35 14.14 17.70
CA GLU A 352 -3.14 13.38 18.94
C GLU A 352 -4.42 12.65 19.39
N LYS A 353 -5.58 13.27 19.27
CA LYS A 353 -6.86 12.62 19.59
C LYS A 353 -7.11 11.42 18.68
N ILE A 354 -6.83 11.51 17.36
CA ILE A 354 -6.97 10.38 16.43
C ILE A 354 -6.09 9.22 16.87
N PHE A 355 -4.78 9.44 17.06
CA PHE A 355 -3.84 8.38 17.43
C PHE A 355 -4.16 7.77 18.80
N ASN A 356 -4.51 8.60 19.78
CA ASN A 356 -4.93 8.13 21.10
C ASN A 356 -6.23 7.31 21.07
N GLU A 357 -7.13 7.58 20.11
CA GLU A 357 -8.36 6.80 19.96
C GLU A 357 -8.13 5.50 19.21
N ILE A 358 -7.18 5.46 18.26
CA ILE A 358 -6.77 4.25 17.56
C ILE A 358 -5.97 3.32 18.49
N PHE A 359 -4.98 3.87 19.21
CA PHE A 359 -4.04 3.15 20.06
C PHE A 359 -4.34 3.45 21.53
N ARG A 360 -5.24 2.67 22.15
CA ARG A 360 -5.64 2.83 23.54
C ARG A 360 -4.75 2.02 24.48
N GLY A 361 -3.56 2.54 24.79
CA GLY A 361 -2.60 1.84 25.66
C GLY A 361 -2.21 0.48 25.05
N ASP A 362 -2.42 -0.59 25.80
CA ASP A 362 -2.07 -1.97 25.40
C ASP A 362 -3.13 -2.65 24.52
N SER A 363 -4.04 -1.90 23.91
CA SER A 363 -5.10 -2.44 23.07
C SER A 363 -5.30 -1.65 21.79
N ILE A 364 -5.71 -2.35 20.73
CA ILE A 364 -6.08 -1.77 19.45
C ILE A 364 -7.60 -1.58 19.44
N THR A 365 -8.06 -0.43 18.95
CA THR A 365 -9.50 -0.18 18.86
C THR A 365 -10.19 -1.17 17.92
N THR A 366 -11.38 -1.61 18.31
CA THR A 366 -12.26 -2.42 17.44
C THR A 366 -13.27 -1.57 16.67
N LYS A 367 -13.27 -0.24 16.88
CA LYS A 367 -14.14 0.69 16.18
C LYS A 367 -13.79 0.78 14.70
N ASN A 368 -14.78 1.03 13.86
CA ASN A 368 -14.54 1.44 12.49
C ASN A 368 -13.98 2.88 12.44
N LEU A 369 -13.39 3.24 11.30
CA LEU A 369 -12.67 4.51 11.11
C LEU A 369 -13.58 5.72 11.38
N GLY A 370 -14.80 5.72 10.86
CA GLY A 370 -15.74 6.81 11.04
C GLY A 370 -16.11 7.02 12.51
N THR A 371 -16.30 5.92 13.27
CA THR A 371 -16.60 6.00 14.71
C THR A 371 -15.41 6.53 15.52
N VAL A 372 -14.18 6.19 15.13
CA VAL A 372 -12.96 6.79 15.71
C VAL A 372 -12.99 8.30 15.54
N ILE A 373 -13.22 8.79 14.32
CA ILE A 373 -13.24 10.20 14.01
C ILE A 373 -14.39 10.90 14.72
N GLN A 374 -15.61 10.35 14.67
CA GLN A 374 -16.79 10.93 15.31
C GLN A 374 -16.60 11.07 16.83
N SER A 375 -15.96 10.11 17.49
CA SER A 375 -15.77 10.13 18.95
C SER A 375 -14.83 11.25 19.44
N ILE A 376 -13.99 11.78 18.57
CA ILE A 376 -13.06 12.87 18.91
C ILE A 376 -13.55 14.26 18.49
N LYS A 377 -14.64 14.33 17.70
CA LYS A 377 -15.25 15.60 17.28
C LYS A 377 -15.87 16.32 18.49
N THR A 378 -15.42 17.52 18.75
CA THR A 378 -15.91 18.35 19.86
C THR A 378 -16.74 19.53 19.39
N GLY A 379 -16.96 19.65 18.08
CA GLY A 379 -17.57 20.82 17.44
C GLY A 379 -16.63 22.02 17.37
N GLY A 380 -17.09 23.07 16.68
CA GLY A 380 -16.29 24.26 16.40
C GLY A 380 -15.44 24.13 15.13
N SER A 381 -15.02 25.31 14.61
CA SER A 381 -14.36 25.40 13.29
C SER A 381 -13.19 24.44 13.13
N ASP A 382 -12.31 24.35 14.11
CA ASP A 382 -11.10 23.55 14.03
C ASP A 382 -11.33 22.04 13.95
N GLY A 383 -12.46 21.55 14.51
CA GLY A 383 -12.88 20.16 14.39
C GLY A 383 -13.69 19.88 13.14
N GLU A 384 -14.54 20.83 12.73
CA GLU A 384 -15.47 20.68 11.62
C GLU A 384 -14.79 20.76 10.23
N ILE A 385 -13.62 21.41 10.12
CA ILE A 385 -12.85 21.47 8.87
C ILE A 385 -12.13 20.15 8.53
N PHE A 386 -11.95 19.25 9.51
CA PHE A 386 -11.47 17.91 9.24
C PHE A 386 -12.60 17.03 8.75
N HIS A 387 -12.37 16.29 7.67
CA HIS A 387 -13.31 15.31 7.15
C HIS A 387 -12.67 14.01 6.77
N LEU A 388 -13.53 13.01 6.62
CA LEU A 388 -13.19 11.69 6.16
C LEU A 388 -13.61 11.55 4.69
N PHE A 389 -12.63 11.37 3.79
CA PHE A 389 -12.87 10.77 2.49
C PHE A 389 -12.71 9.26 2.60
N GLY A 390 -13.79 8.54 2.37
CA GLY A 390 -13.89 7.09 2.48
C GLY A 390 -15.14 6.62 3.19
N ASP A 391 -15.34 5.32 3.22
CA ASP A 391 -16.46 4.70 3.92
C ASP A 391 -16.27 4.76 5.45
N PRO A 392 -17.16 5.43 6.22
CA PRO A 392 -17.01 5.51 7.67
C PRO A 392 -17.18 4.17 8.39
N ALA A 393 -17.75 3.17 7.73
CA ALA A 393 -17.86 1.81 8.26
C ALA A 393 -16.62 0.94 8.03
N MET A 394 -15.60 1.46 7.34
CA MET A 394 -14.38 0.74 7.03
C MET A 394 -13.61 0.34 8.31
N ARG A 395 -13.06 -0.87 8.32
CA ARG A 395 -12.17 -1.35 9.37
C ARG A 395 -10.77 -0.75 9.21
N LEU A 396 -10.06 -0.58 10.33
CA LEU A 396 -8.66 -0.17 10.29
C LEU A 396 -7.79 -1.28 9.67
N PRO A 397 -6.71 -0.94 8.95
CA PRO A 397 -5.82 -1.92 8.30
C PRO A 397 -4.83 -2.59 9.27
N ILE A 398 -5.10 -2.60 10.54
CA ILE A 398 -4.26 -3.20 11.58
C ILE A 398 -4.93 -4.45 12.18
N PRO A 399 -4.15 -5.49 12.52
CA PRO A 399 -4.67 -6.66 13.22
C PRO A 399 -5.30 -6.29 14.57
N LYS A 400 -6.35 -6.99 14.97
CA LYS A 400 -7.07 -6.71 16.21
C LYS A 400 -6.45 -7.40 17.43
N SER A 401 -5.71 -8.48 17.20
CA SER A 401 -5.10 -9.28 18.25
C SER A 401 -3.68 -8.83 18.52
N LEU A 402 -3.37 -8.57 19.81
CA LEU A 402 -2.05 -8.19 20.28
C LEU A 402 -1.45 -9.35 21.11
N ILE A 403 -0.20 -9.69 20.81
CA ILE A 403 0.60 -10.66 21.57
C ILE A 403 1.55 -9.88 22.45
N SER A 404 1.34 -9.95 23.77
CA SER A 404 2.11 -9.21 24.78
C SER A 404 3.03 -10.08 25.63
N ASP A 405 3.01 -11.42 25.46
CA ASP A 405 3.81 -12.36 26.24
C ASP A 405 5.10 -12.79 25.54
N GLY A 406 5.46 -12.13 24.44
CA GLY A 406 6.70 -12.38 23.71
C GLY A 406 7.94 -12.13 24.55
N LYS A 407 8.96 -12.96 24.37
CA LYS A 407 10.28 -12.84 25.02
C LYS A 407 11.37 -13.19 24.02
N VAL A 408 12.52 -12.49 24.13
CA VAL A 408 13.75 -12.85 23.43
C VAL A 408 14.70 -13.52 24.40
N SER A 409 15.36 -14.58 23.97
CA SER A 409 16.34 -15.31 24.77
C SER A 409 17.63 -15.52 23.96
N PRO A 410 18.78 -15.11 24.52
CA PRO A 410 18.94 -14.26 25.71
C PRO A 410 18.42 -12.83 25.50
N ASP A 411 18.20 -12.06 26.57
CA ASP A 411 17.78 -10.67 26.53
C ASP A 411 18.93 -9.67 26.30
N THR A 412 20.15 -10.15 26.47
CA THR A 412 21.40 -9.48 26.10
C THR A 412 22.12 -10.35 25.09
N LEU A 413 22.39 -9.79 23.92
CA LEU A 413 22.99 -10.49 22.80
C LEU A 413 24.30 -9.86 22.40
N GLU A 414 25.28 -10.69 22.10
CA GLU A 414 26.53 -10.27 21.49
C GLU A 414 26.43 -10.23 19.97
N THR A 415 27.28 -9.44 19.30
CA THR A 415 27.41 -9.49 17.85
C THR A 415 27.75 -10.91 17.39
N LEU A 416 27.10 -11.37 16.30
CA LEU A 416 27.14 -12.70 15.71
C LEU A 416 26.41 -13.79 16.50
N GLU A 417 25.88 -13.49 17.67
CA GLU A 417 25.07 -14.42 18.47
C GLU A 417 23.68 -14.63 17.89
N VAL A 418 23.08 -15.79 18.18
CA VAL A 418 21.72 -16.12 17.75
C VAL A 418 20.75 -15.91 18.90
N GLY A 419 19.79 -15.00 18.68
CA GLY A 419 18.64 -14.80 19.54
C GLY A 419 17.44 -15.65 19.11
N THR A 420 16.55 -15.95 20.05
CA THR A 420 15.29 -16.66 19.80
C THR A 420 14.12 -15.87 20.36
N LEU A 421 13.16 -15.49 19.51
CA LEU A 421 11.87 -14.97 19.96
C LEU A 421 10.98 -16.12 20.38
N ILE A 422 10.37 -16.06 21.55
CA ILE A 422 9.46 -17.09 22.06
C ILE A 422 8.14 -16.40 22.42
N ALA A 423 7.03 -16.84 21.83
CA ALA A 423 5.71 -16.29 22.14
C ALA A 423 4.60 -17.33 21.93
N LYS A 424 3.43 -17.06 22.54
CA LYS A 424 2.20 -17.81 22.32
C LYS A 424 1.33 -17.10 21.29
N SER A 425 0.71 -17.88 20.43
CA SER A 425 -0.16 -17.40 19.38
C SER A 425 -1.64 -17.60 19.77
N PRO A 426 -2.53 -16.63 19.51
CA PRO A 426 -3.97 -16.86 19.56
C PRO A 426 -4.47 -17.73 18.39
N ILE A 427 -3.61 -17.99 17.40
CA ILE A 427 -3.84 -18.78 16.19
C ILE A 427 -3.16 -20.14 16.38
N GLU A 428 -3.81 -21.25 16.00
CA GLU A 428 -3.29 -22.59 16.21
C GLU A 428 -2.06 -22.90 15.34
N SER A 429 -2.13 -22.53 14.07
CA SER A 429 -1.03 -22.71 13.10
C SER A 429 -1.06 -21.63 12.04
N GLY A 430 0.08 -21.31 11.48
CA GLY A 430 0.17 -20.27 10.47
C GLY A 430 1.60 -19.91 10.10
N SER A 431 1.75 -18.73 9.55
CA SER A 431 3.04 -18.11 9.20
C SER A 431 3.18 -16.74 9.86
N GLY A 432 4.40 -16.24 9.91
CA GLY A 432 4.67 -14.90 10.41
C GLY A 432 5.92 -14.30 9.80
N ILE A 433 6.10 -13.02 10.08
CA ILE A 433 7.29 -12.24 9.76
C ILE A 433 7.84 -11.70 11.08
N ILE A 434 9.14 -11.78 11.24
CA ILE A 434 9.89 -11.19 12.34
C ILE A 434 10.86 -10.17 11.79
N VAL A 435 10.89 -8.98 12.40
CA VAL A 435 11.85 -7.92 12.11
C VAL A 435 12.58 -7.57 13.40
N PHE A 436 13.90 -7.66 13.39
CA PHE A 436 14.75 -7.23 14.47
C PHE A 436 15.48 -5.95 14.09
N GLU A 437 15.42 -4.94 14.94
CA GLU A 437 15.97 -3.61 14.71
C GLU A 437 16.87 -3.20 15.86
N ASP A 438 17.92 -2.49 15.53
CA ASP A 438 18.83 -1.91 16.52
C ASP A 438 18.16 -0.78 17.32
N GLY A 439 18.77 -0.42 18.43
CA GLY A 439 18.29 0.67 19.26
C GLY A 439 18.29 2.01 18.50
N PRO A 440 17.26 2.85 18.68
CA PRO A 440 17.20 4.14 18.02
C PRO A 440 18.34 5.06 18.47
N SER A 441 18.81 5.91 17.58
CA SER A 441 19.88 6.86 17.83
C SER A 441 19.36 8.31 17.79
N GLU A 442 19.98 9.18 18.60
CA GLU A 442 19.69 10.61 18.55
C GLU A 442 20.42 11.23 17.36
N VAL A 443 19.65 11.90 16.49
CA VAL A 443 20.18 12.67 15.37
C VAL A 443 19.89 14.15 15.55
N THR A 444 20.87 14.99 15.19
CA THR A 444 20.73 16.45 15.20
C THR A 444 20.91 16.97 13.78
N ARG A 445 19.95 17.73 13.31
CA ARG A 445 20.02 18.43 12.01
C ARG A 445 20.18 19.90 12.23
N SER A 446 21.14 20.48 11.52
CA SER A 446 21.41 21.93 11.54
C SER A 446 20.90 22.56 10.24
N PHE A 447 20.33 23.74 10.34
CA PHE A 447 19.93 24.56 9.22
C PHE A 447 20.20 26.04 9.51
N ASN A 448 20.48 26.83 8.48
CA ASN A 448 20.77 28.23 8.63
C ASN A 448 19.49 29.06 8.56
N TYR A 449 19.31 29.93 9.56
CA TYR A 449 18.20 30.86 9.61
C TYR A 449 18.71 32.26 9.97
N ALA A 450 18.44 33.27 9.13
CA ALA A 450 18.82 34.65 9.37
C ALA A 450 20.27 34.81 9.89
N SER A 451 21.21 34.11 9.27
CA SER A 451 22.64 34.07 9.63
C SER A 451 22.94 33.39 10.98
N LYS A 452 22.01 32.62 11.53
CA LYS A 452 22.22 31.77 12.69
C LYS A 452 22.04 30.32 12.36
N GLU A 453 22.86 29.46 12.96
CA GLU A 453 22.66 28.01 12.91
C GLU A 453 21.60 27.63 13.95
N GLU A 454 20.54 26.99 13.49
CA GLU A 454 19.47 26.41 14.31
C GLU A 454 19.54 24.89 14.26
N LYS A 455 19.06 24.22 15.32
CA LYS A 455 19.16 22.77 15.46
C LYS A 455 17.84 22.14 15.83
N ILE A 456 17.57 20.99 15.22
CA ILE A 456 16.47 20.09 15.59
C ILE A 456 17.08 18.74 15.95
N THR A 457 16.72 18.21 17.12
CA THR A 457 17.16 16.90 17.60
C THR A 457 15.97 15.98 17.80
N TYR A 458 16.06 14.75 17.34
CA TYR A 458 15.03 13.72 17.48
C TYR A 458 15.66 12.31 17.45
N LEU A 459 14.88 11.30 17.89
CA LEU A 459 15.28 9.90 17.79
C LEU A 459 14.95 9.36 16.39
N GLN A 460 15.96 8.84 15.73
CA GLN A 460 15.82 8.10 14.48
C GLN A 460 15.82 6.60 14.76
N LYS A 461 14.97 5.85 14.08
CA LYS A 461 14.91 4.40 14.11
C LYS A 461 16.30 3.78 13.84
N GLY A 462 16.65 2.75 14.57
CA GLY A 462 17.86 1.97 14.30
C GLY A 462 17.76 1.16 13.01
N PRO A 463 18.88 0.71 12.45
CA PRO A 463 18.89 -0.11 11.24
C PRO A 463 18.20 -1.46 11.47
N THR A 464 17.70 -2.04 10.39
CA THR A 464 17.22 -3.42 10.38
C THR A 464 18.40 -4.39 10.54
N LEU A 465 18.35 -5.23 11.56
CA LEU A 465 19.37 -6.25 11.81
C LEU A 465 18.97 -7.61 11.22
N PHE A 466 17.67 -7.89 11.18
CA PHE A 466 17.10 -9.12 10.63
C PHE A 466 15.68 -8.90 10.13
N ASN A 467 15.32 -9.51 9.00
CA ASN A 467 13.95 -9.53 8.45
C ASN A 467 13.69 -10.91 7.87
N GLY A 468 12.84 -11.72 8.50
CA GLY A 468 12.64 -13.12 8.11
C GLY A 468 11.24 -13.62 8.29
N SER A 469 10.91 -14.68 7.56
CA SER A 469 9.65 -15.39 7.67
C SER A 469 9.78 -16.65 8.53
N PHE A 470 8.66 -17.07 9.12
CA PHE A 470 8.59 -18.31 9.90
C PHE A 470 7.21 -18.94 9.81
N THR A 471 7.16 -20.24 10.07
CA THR A 471 5.93 -21.00 10.21
C THR A 471 5.82 -21.57 11.61
N PHE A 472 4.59 -21.79 12.10
CA PHE A 472 4.37 -22.32 13.44
C PHE A 472 3.15 -23.23 13.51
N THR A 473 3.12 -24.07 14.55
CA THR A 473 2.02 -24.98 14.88
C THR A 473 1.84 -25.02 16.41
N ASN A 474 0.72 -25.56 16.87
CA ASN A 474 0.42 -25.73 18.30
C ASN A 474 0.40 -24.42 19.09
N SER A 475 -0.05 -23.34 18.47
CA SER A 475 -0.19 -22.01 19.10
C SER A 475 1.09 -21.48 19.77
N THR A 476 2.25 -21.88 19.29
CA THR A 476 3.56 -21.40 19.78
C THR A 476 4.53 -21.20 18.64
N PHE A 477 5.39 -20.19 18.74
CA PHE A 477 6.46 -19.97 17.77
C PHE A 477 7.75 -19.54 18.46
N SER A 478 8.88 -19.92 17.82
CA SER A 478 10.20 -19.62 18.34
C SER A 478 11.21 -19.37 17.20
N PRO A 479 10.96 -18.39 16.31
CA PRO A 479 11.90 -18.08 15.25
C PRO A 479 13.22 -17.54 15.83
N GLN A 480 14.30 -17.88 15.13
CA GLN A 480 15.64 -17.42 15.45
C GLN A 480 16.01 -16.25 14.57
N PHE A 481 16.97 -15.46 15.01
CA PHE A 481 17.62 -14.38 14.27
C PHE A 481 19.06 -14.23 14.72
N ARG A 482 19.93 -13.69 13.88
CA ARG A 482 21.34 -13.46 14.23
C ARG A 482 21.62 -11.95 14.29
N VAL A 483 22.37 -11.53 15.28
CA VAL A 483 22.89 -10.16 15.40
C VAL A 483 24.04 -9.96 14.43
N PRO A 484 24.03 -8.97 13.52
CA PRO A 484 25.20 -8.69 12.68
C PRO A 484 26.36 -8.09 13.48
N LYS A 485 27.53 -8.03 12.88
CA LYS A 485 28.70 -7.35 13.46
C LYS A 485 28.51 -5.82 13.50
N ASP A 486 27.83 -5.28 12.52
CA ASP A 486 27.52 -3.86 12.43
C ASP A 486 26.29 -3.54 13.27
N ILE A 487 26.52 -3.00 14.45
CA ILE A 487 25.46 -2.45 15.34
C ILE A 487 25.81 -1.01 15.68
N THR A 488 24.80 -0.21 16.02
CA THR A 488 25.00 1.23 16.29
C THR A 488 25.63 1.48 17.66
N TYR A 489 25.76 0.48 18.52
CA TYR A 489 26.15 0.62 19.93
C TYR A 489 25.34 1.69 20.67
N SER A 490 24.05 1.80 20.29
CA SER A 490 23.12 2.71 20.93
C SER A 490 22.95 2.37 22.41
N LYS A 491 22.73 3.39 23.24
CA LYS A 491 22.33 3.19 24.65
C LYS A 491 20.87 2.76 24.77
N ASN A 492 20.08 2.98 23.73
CA ASN A 492 18.69 2.57 23.67
C ASN A 492 18.62 1.09 23.28
N PRO A 493 17.68 0.31 23.86
CA PRO A 493 17.54 -1.09 23.55
C PRO A 493 17.07 -1.31 22.12
N ALA A 494 17.49 -2.43 21.55
CA ALA A 494 17.00 -2.97 20.32
C ALA A 494 15.57 -3.56 20.50
N LYS A 495 14.88 -3.81 19.38
CA LYS A 495 13.48 -4.24 19.36
C LYS A 495 13.24 -5.34 18.33
N VAL A 496 12.46 -6.33 18.70
CA VAL A 496 11.87 -7.30 17.77
C VAL A 496 10.39 -6.97 17.59
N ARG A 497 9.93 -6.89 16.35
CA ARG A 497 8.51 -6.86 16.00
C ARG A 497 8.15 -8.07 15.17
N PHE A 498 6.89 -8.51 15.27
CA PHE A 498 6.41 -9.65 14.53
C PHE A 498 4.92 -9.54 14.23
N THR A 499 4.55 -10.12 13.10
CA THR A 499 3.16 -10.33 12.70
C THR A 499 2.96 -11.79 12.36
N ILE A 500 1.79 -12.34 12.71
CA ILE A 500 1.39 -13.71 12.39
C ILE A 500 0.01 -13.75 11.76
N ASN A 501 -0.25 -14.76 10.93
CA ASN A 501 -1.54 -14.98 10.30
C ASN A 501 -1.78 -16.48 10.04
N ASP A 502 -3.06 -16.86 9.90
CA ASP A 502 -3.49 -18.22 9.58
C ASP A 502 -3.63 -18.47 8.06
N GLY A 503 -3.31 -17.46 7.24
CA GLY A 503 -3.54 -17.51 5.79
C GLY A 503 -5.00 -17.30 5.37
N LEU A 504 -5.91 -17.04 6.31
CA LEU A 504 -7.34 -16.80 6.08
C LEU A 504 -7.75 -15.40 6.58
N ASN A 505 -8.17 -15.31 7.84
CA ASN A 505 -8.72 -14.06 8.37
C ASN A 505 -8.13 -13.63 9.71
N ASP A 506 -7.46 -14.54 10.42
CA ASP A 506 -6.95 -14.25 11.76
C ASP A 506 -5.49 -13.77 11.68
N GLU A 507 -5.26 -12.62 12.26
CA GLU A 507 -3.95 -11.97 12.33
C GLU A 507 -3.69 -11.45 13.75
N ALA A 508 -2.43 -11.51 14.16
CA ALA A 508 -1.97 -10.90 15.41
C ALA A 508 -0.60 -10.26 15.22
N ILE A 509 -0.34 -9.25 16.03
CA ILE A 509 0.93 -8.52 16.05
C ILE A 509 1.50 -8.49 17.45
N GLY A 510 2.81 -8.26 17.53
CA GLY A 510 3.47 -8.08 18.82
C GLY A 510 4.85 -7.48 18.67
N SER A 511 5.43 -7.12 19.81
CA SER A 511 6.81 -6.66 19.90
C SER A 511 7.45 -7.13 21.21
N VAL A 512 8.78 -7.20 21.19
CA VAL A 512 9.63 -7.31 22.37
C VAL A 512 10.66 -6.20 22.32
N SER A 513 10.62 -5.30 23.27
CA SER A 513 11.62 -4.25 23.51
C SER A 513 12.56 -4.66 24.66
N GLU A 514 13.50 -3.79 25.00
CA GLU A 514 14.51 -4.01 26.06
C GLU A 514 15.49 -5.16 25.74
N ILE A 515 15.89 -5.28 24.47
CA ILE A 515 16.96 -6.18 24.04
C ILE A 515 18.25 -5.39 23.98
N TYR A 516 19.28 -5.82 24.71
CA TYR A 516 20.54 -5.11 24.78
C TYR A 516 21.60 -5.79 23.92
N LEU A 517 22.34 -4.98 23.13
CA LEU A 517 23.37 -5.46 22.23
C LEU A 517 24.75 -5.09 22.74
N SER A 518 25.71 -5.97 22.57
CA SER A 518 27.11 -5.78 22.96
C SER A 518 28.07 -6.39 21.96
N LEU A 519 29.33 -5.99 22.04
CA LEU A 519 30.40 -6.55 21.20
C LEU A 519 30.69 -7.99 21.60
N GLY A 520 30.62 -8.88 20.63
CA GLY A 520 30.97 -10.29 20.79
C GLY A 520 32.43 -10.61 20.38
N SER A 521 32.75 -11.90 20.41
CA SER A 521 34.06 -12.39 19.97
C SER A 521 34.27 -12.23 18.46
N PRO A 522 35.52 -12.00 17.99
CA PRO A 522 35.82 -11.95 16.56
C PRO A 522 35.45 -13.26 15.84
N SER A 523 34.89 -13.15 14.65
CA SER A 523 34.67 -14.28 13.76
C SER A 523 35.96 -14.69 13.03
N ASN A 524 36.09 -15.98 12.77
CA ASN A 524 37.13 -16.52 11.84
C ASN A 524 36.60 -16.72 10.42
N ASP A 525 35.34 -16.33 10.17
CA ASP A 525 34.74 -16.38 8.86
C ASP A 525 35.36 -15.33 7.93
N VAL A 526 35.71 -15.75 6.70
CA VAL A 526 36.33 -14.90 5.68
C VAL A 526 35.68 -15.09 4.30
N GLU A 527 34.62 -15.91 4.22
CA GLU A 527 33.87 -16.16 2.99
C GLU A 527 32.62 -15.28 2.96
N GLY A 528 32.36 -14.61 1.85
CA GLY A 528 31.16 -13.82 1.68
C GLY A 528 29.98 -14.63 1.15
N PRO A 529 28.76 -14.02 1.09
CA PRO A 529 27.54 -14.71 0.72
C PRO A 529 27.56 -15.34 -0.67
N ILE A 530 26.85 -16.44 -0.84
CA ILE A 530 26.58 -17.04 -2.16
C ILE A 530 25.30 -16.42 -2.71
N ILE A 531 25.38 -15.86 -3.93
CA ILE A 531 24.26 -15.25 -4.65
C ILE A 531 23.90 -16.11 -5.84
N THR A 532 22.61 -16.48 -5.97
CA THR A 532 22.08 -17.25 -7.11
C THR A 532 20.82 -16.60 -7.65
N PHE A 533 20.53 -16.86 -8.92
CA PHE A 533 19.41 -16.30 -9.65
C PHE A 533 18.46 -17.40 -10.10
N GLU A 534 17.19 -17.24 -9.82
CA GLU A 534 16.16 -18.25 -10.12
C GLU A 534 14.94 -17.60 -10.80
N SER A 535 14.25 -18.35 -11.64
CA SER A 535 12.90 -17.98 -12.09
C SER A 535 11.88 -18.26 -10.96
N GLU A 536 10.66 -17.74 -11.06
CA GLU A 536 9.56 -18.08 -10.13
C GLU A 536 9.25 -19.58 -10.03
N SER A 537 9.60 -20.35 -11.05
CA SER A 537 9.46 -21.81 -11.04
C SER A 537 10.59 -22.55 -10.34
N GLY A 538 11.60 -21.83 -9.80
CA GLY A 538 12.77 -22.39 -9.13
C GLY A 538 13.85 -22.89 -10.10
N LEU A 539 13.83 -22.48 -11.37
CA LEU A 539 14.88 -22.79 -12.32
C LEU A 539 16.07 -21.86 -12.10
N LEU A 540 17.26 -22.43 -11.87
CA LEU A 540 18.49 -21.66 -11.76
C LEU A 540 18.82 -21.00 -13.10
N LEU A 541 19.02 -19.68 -13.10
CA LEU A 541 19.34 -18.89 -14.28
C LEU A 541 20.82 -18.58 -14.38
N LYS A 542 21.32 -18.50 -15.61
CA LYS A 542 22.70 -18.16 -15.97
C LYS A 542 22.72 -17.07 -17.04
N ASP A 543 23.89 -16.51 -17.28
CA ASP A 543 24.06 -15.50 -18.32
C ASP A 543 23.53 -15.96 -19.69
N GLY A 544 22.75 -15.09 -20.31
CA GLY A 544 22.11 -15.31 -21.59
C GLY A 544 20.81 -16.12 -21.54
N ASP A 545 20.35 -16.57 -20.37
CA ASP A 545 19.07 -17.24 -20.23
C ASP A 545 17.91 -16.28 -20.46
N ILE A 546 16.74 -16.86 -20.78
CA ILE A 546 15.52 -16.10 -21.07
C ILE A 546 14.67 -16.00 -19.82
N LEU A 547 14.24 -14.79 -19.50
CA LEU A 547 13.24 -14.53 -18.48
C LEU A 547 12.04 -13.78 -19.10
N PRO A 548 10.80 -14.33 -19.01
CA PRO A 548 9.59 -13.61 -19.43
C PRO A 548 9.32 -12.36 -18.58
N THR A 549 8.94 -11.25 -19.21
CA THR A 549 8.68 -9.98 -18.52
C THR A 549 7.47 -9.98 -17.59
N ASN A 550 6.67 -11.04 -17.60
CA ASN A 550 5.54 -11.23 -16.67
C ASN A 550 5.90 -12.13 -15.47
N GLN A 551 7.16 -12.41 -15.27
CA GLN A 551 7.71 -13.14 -14.11
C GLN A 551 8.70 -12.28 -13.38
N ASN A 552 8.84 -12.53 -12.08
CA ASN A 552 9.87 -11.94 -11.25
C ASN A 552 11.18 -12.73 -11.36
N LEU A 553 12.29 -12.03 -11.21
CA LEU A 553 13.58 -12.67 -10.94
C LEU A 553 13.70 -12.88 -9.44
N ILE A 554 14.00 -14.10 -9.03
CA ILE A 554 14.25 -14.46 -7.64
C ILE A 554 15.76 -14.43 -7.42
N ILE A 555 16.24 -13.54 -6.55
CA ILE A 555 17.63 -13.45 -6.15
C ILE A 555 17.74 -14.07 -4.77
N ARG A 556 18.43 -15.22 -4.69
CA ARG A 556 18.65 -15.93 -3.44
C ARG A 556 20.06 -15.63 -2.93
N VAL A 557 20.15 -15.22 -1.67
CA VAL A 557 21.41 -14.92 -1.01
C VAL A 557 21.52 -15.81 0.22
N SER A 558 22.66 -16.50 0.39
CA SER A 558 22.86 -17.44 1.49
C SER A 558 24.27 -17.37 2.05
N ASP A 559 24.38 -17.45 3.38
CA ASP A 559 25.62 -17.46 4.11
C ASP A 559 25.47 -18.16 5.48
N PRO A 560 26.41 -18.97 5.96
CA PRO A 560 26.37 -19.57 7.29
C PRO A 560 26.28 -18.55 8.43
N MET A 561 26.86 -17.35 8.25
CA MET A 561 26.75 -16.25 9.22
C MET A 561 25.51 -15.38 9.01
N GLY A 562 24.72 -15.63 7.95
CA GLY A 562 23.58 -14.80 7.56
C GLY A 562 24.00 -13.53 6.82
N ILE A 563 23.03 -12.71 6.44
CA ILE A 563 23.20 -11.56 5.55
C ILE A 563 23.09 -10.25 6.34
N ASN A 564 24.02 -9.33 6.13
CA ASN A 564 24.04 -8.02 6.76
C ASN A 564 22.94 -7.13 6.13
N LEU A 565 21.98 -6.71 6.95
CA LEU A 565 20.85 -5.85 6.56
C LEU A 565 20.92 -4.46 7.19
N THR A 566 22.06 -4.10 7.82
CA THR A 566 22.17 -2.84 8.58
C THR A 566 22.20 -1.61 7.66
N GLY A 567 22.64 -1.76 6.42
CA GLY A 567 22.85 -0.63 5.51
C GLY A 567 24.00 0.28 5.91
N GLU A 568 24.91 -0.21 6.75
CA GLU A 568 26.13 0.54 7.11
C GLU A 568 26.92 0.88 5.84
N LYS A 569 27.41 2.10 5.78
CA LYS A 569 28.11 2.59 4.59
C LYS A 569 29.31 1.70 4.22
N GLY A 570 29.27 1.13 3.03
CA GLY A 570 30.26 0.18 2.53
C GLY A 570 29.92 -1.29 2.77
N HIS A 571 28.82 -1.57 3.50
CA HIS A 571 28.32 -2.93 3.76
C HIS A 571 26.83 -3.08 3.35
N GLU A 572 26.41 -2.34 2.33
CA GLU A 572 25.01 -2.31 1.92
C GLU A 572 24.66 -3.49 0.99
N LEU A 573 23.39 -3.86 0.99
CA LEU A 573 22.78 -4.80 0.05
C LEU A 573 22.17 -4.02 -1.13
N PHE A 574 22.84 -4.03 -2.30
CA PHE A 574 22.41 -3.29 -3.47
C PHE A 574 22.17 -4.17 -4.69
N ILE A 575 21.23 -3.71 -5.51
CA ILE A 575 21.01 -4.18 -6.88
C ILE A 575 21.27 -3.01 -7.81
N ASN A 576 22.27 -3.15 -8.69
CA ASN A 576 22.61 -2.17 -9.70
C ASN A 576 22.21 -2.69 -11.07
N ASN A 577 21.35 -1.98 -11.79
CA ASN A 577 21.04 -2.28 -13.17
C ASN A 577 22.02 -1.53 -14.08
N SER A 578 22.99 -2.28 -14.64
CA SER A 578 24.08 -1.73 -15.45
C SER A 578 23.59 -1.07 -16.74
N LEU A 579 22.40 -1.43 -17.25
CA LEU A 579 21.83 -0.86 -18.49
C LEU A 579 21.15 0.47 -18.26
N THR A 580 20.51 0.67 -17.10
CA THR A 580 19.79 1.91 -16.77
C THR A 580 20.58 2.83 -15.87
N GLY A 581 21.60 2.32 -15.17
CA GLY A 581 22.35 3.02 -14.14
C GLY A 581 21.55 3.18 -12.82
N GLU A 582 20.42 2.51 -12.70
CA GLU A 582 19.59 2.52 -11.49
C GLU A 582 20.22 1.64 -10.41
N THR A 583 20.35 2.18 -9.21
CA THR A 583 20.79 1.45 -8.01
C THR A 583 19.67 1.40 -7.00
N ILE A 584 19.33 0.19 -6.55
CA ILE A 584 18.26 -0.09 -5.60
C ILE A 584 18.88 -0.60 -4.30
N ASN A 585 18.60 0.03 -3.18
CA ASN A 585 18.86 -0.54 -1.87
C ASN A 585 17.84 -1.66 -1.64
N ALA A 586 18.30 -2.90 -1.50
CA ALA A 586 17.47 -4.08 -1.44
C ALA A 586 17.22 -4.62 -0.02
N ILE A 587 17.67 -3.90 1.01
CA ILE A 587 17.53 -4.33 2.41
C ILE A 587 16.09 -4.62 2.78
N GLU A 588 15.17 -3.71 2.48
CA GLU A 588 13.74 -3.86 2.79
C GLU A 588 13.03 -4.94 1.93
N GLN A 589 13.65 -5.33 0.81
CA GLN A 589 13.12 -6.35 -0.10
C GLN A 589 13.65 -7.74 0.24
N PHE A 590 14.74 -7.82 0.98
CA PHE A 590 15.31 -9.08 1.40
C PHE A 590 14.53 -9.64 2.59
N VAL A 591 14.12 -10.91 2.48
CA VAL A 591 13.45 -11.64 3.56
C VAL A 591 14.13 -12.99 3.71
N TYR A 592 14.59 -13.32 4.91
CA TYR A 592 15.05 -14.68 5.20
C TYR A 592 13.92 -15.68 4.99
N ASP A 593 14.24 -16.80 4.38
CA ASP A 593 13.29 -17.89 4.11
C ASP A 593 12.72 -18.47 5.41
N ASP A 594 11.61 -19.18 5.33
CA ASP A 594 10.89 -19.72 6.48
C ASP A 594 11.80 -20.47 7.48
N ASN A 595 11.83 -19.97 8.71
CA ASN A 595 12.63 -20.47 9.80
C ASN A 595 14.16 -20.52 9.53
N SER A 596 14.65 -19.73 8.57
CA SER A 596 16.08 -19.64 8.24
C SER A 596 16.71 -18.38 8.84
N ILE A 597 18.00 -18.51 9.23
CA ILE A 597 18.86 -17.40 9.62
C ILE A 597 20.07 -17.27 8.69
N ASN A 598 20.11 -18.09 7.65
CA ASN A 598 21.26 -18.27 6.76
C ASN A 598 20.95 -17.99 5.29
N THR A 599 19.69 -18.14 4.88
CA THR A 599 19.27 -18.01 3.48
C THR A 599 18.05 -17.13 3.39
N GLY A 600 18.02 -16.23 2.43
CA GLY A 600 16.88 -15.39 2.15
C GLY A 600 16.78 -15.02 0.68
N THR A 601 15.72 -14.30 0.35
CA THR A 601 15.27 -14.08 -1.01
C THR A 601 14.90 -12.62 -1.23
N ILE A 602 15.27 -12.09 -2.41
CA ILE A 602 14.78 -10.82 -2.94
C ILE A 602 13.93 -11.13 -4.18
N ILE A 603 12.72 -10.59 -4.25
CA ILE A 603 11.84 -10.68 -5.42
C ILE A 603 12.05 -9.41 -6.26
N PHE A 604 12.72 -9.54 -7.39
CA PHE A 604 12.99 -8.42 -8.28
C PHE A 604 11.97 -8.37 -9.43
N ASN A 605 11.19 -7.28 -9.48
CA ASN A 605 10.18 -7.06 -10.52
C ASN A 605 10.84 -6.60 -11.82
N VAL A 606 10.66 -7.37 -12.88
CA VAL A 606 11.27 -7.09 -14.18
C VAL A 606 10.42 -6.09 -14.96
N SER A 607 11.04 -5.00 -15.42
CA SER A 607 10.35 -4.01 -16.26
C SER A 607 10.02 -4.56 -17.65
N SER A 608 8.76 -4.46 -18.07
CA SER A 608 8.28 -4.92 -19.37
C SER A 608 8.82 -4.12 -20.57
N ASN A 609 9.47 -2.99 -20.32
CA ASN A 609 9.94 -2.09 -21.37
C ASN A 609 11.35 -2.42 -21.91
N LEU A 610 12.09 -3.27 -21.19
CA LEU A 610 13.47 -3.65 -21.55
C LEU A 610 13.48 -4.92 -22.43
N ASP A 611 14.50 -5.06 -23.28
CA ASP A 611 14.77 -6.27 -24.05
C ASP A 611 15.81 -7.16 -23.38
N ASN A 612 16.64 -6.57 -22.54
CA ASN A 612 17.67 -7.25 -21.75
C ASN A 612 17.69 -6.70 -20.33
N LEU A 613 18.18 -7.50 -19.40
CA LEU A 613 18.40 -7.14 -18.00
C LEU A 613 19.87 -7.45 -17.68
N SER A 614 20.58 -6.51 -17.09
CA SER A 614 21.94 -6.72 -16.58
C SER A 614 22.01 -6.19 -15.17
N LEU A 615 22.15 -7.08 -14.19
CA LEU A 615 22.19 -6.75 -12.78
C LEU A 615 23.50 -7.14 -12.15
N ILE A 616 24.00 -6.26 -11.28
CA ILE A 616 25.09 -6.53 -10.35
C ILE A 616 24.50 -6.46 -8.95
N ILE A 617 24.65 -7.51 -8.17
CA ILE A 617 24.18 -7.62 -6.80
C ILE A 617 25.41 -7.62 -5.88
N SER A 618 25.45 -6.64 -4.96
CA SER A 618 26.48 -6.57 -3.92
C SER A 618 25.84 -6.91 -2.59
N ALA A 619 26.40 -7.87 -1.86
CA ALA A 619 25.90 -8.31 -0.55
C ALA A 619 27.07 -8.55 0.42
N TRP A 620 26.79 -8.42 1.70
CA TRP A 620 27.71 -8.67 2.81
C TRP A 620 27.08 -9.67 3.78
N ASP A 621 27.88 -10.53 4.37
CA ASP A 621 27.46 -11.37 5.48
C ASP A 621 27.45 -10.59 6.81
N ASN A 622 26.96 -11.20 7.89
CA ASN A 622 26.95 -10.59 9.21
C ASN A 622 28.35 -10.48 9.86
N ALA A 623 29.39 -11.12 9.30
CA ALA A 623 30.79 -10.98 9.69
C ALA A 623 31.55 -9.91 8.88
N ASN A 624 30.88 -9.26 7.93
CA ASN A 624 31.37 -8.23 7.02
C ASN A 624 32.29 -8.75 5.91
N ASN A 625 32.03 -9.93 5.37
CA ASN A 625 32.68 -10.42 4.17
C ASN A 625 31.82 -10.11 2.94
N PRO A 626 32.38 -9.52 1.87
CA PRO A 626 31.60 -9.12 0.69
C PRO A 626 31.50 -10.23 -0.36
N THR A 627 30.44 -10.15 -1.15
CA THR A 627 30.32 -10.83 -2.45
C THR A 627 29.62 -9.94 -3.45
N GLU A 628 30.07 -10.02 -4.71
CA GLU A 628 29.41 -9.40 -5.84
C GLU A 628 29.12 -10.47 -6.90
N ALA A 629 27.90 -10.47 -7.43
CA ALA A 629 27.49 -11.38 -8.49
C ALA A 629 26.78 -10.62 -9.60
N GLU A 630 27.07 -10.98 -10.85
CA GLU A 630 26.44 -10.39 -12.05
C GLU A 630 25.59 -11.42 -12.76
N ILE A 631 24.49 -10.97 -13.37
CA ILE A 631 23.69 -11.75 -14.31
C ILE A 631 23.21 -10.88 -15.46
N GLN A 632 23.26 -11.46 -16.67
CA GLN A 632 22.72 -10.87 -17.89
C GLN A 632 21.65 -11.78 -18.46
N LEU A 633 20.39 -11.27 -18.58
CA LEU A 633 19.25 -12.04 -19.05
C LEU A 633 18.62 -11.39 -20.28
N VAL A 634 18.07 -12.22 -21.16
CA VAL A 634 17.26 -11.80 -22.29
C VAL A 634 15.79 -11.76 -21.85
N LEU A 635 15.13 -10.61 -21.99
CA LEU A 635 13.75 -10.43 -21.57
C LEU A 635 12.78 -10.73 -22.71
N LEU A 636 11.86 -11.65 -22.47
CA LEU A 636 10.87 -12.03 -23.44
C LEU A 636 9.53 -11.34 -23.19
N LYS A 637 9.14 -10.41 -24.06
CA LYS A 637 7.89 -9.64 -23.98
C LYS A 637 6.61 -10.41 -24.37
N SER A 638 6.72 -11.69 -24.73
CA SER A 638 5.58 -12.48 -25.21
C SER A 638 4.97 -13.34 -24.11
N ASN A 639 3.69 -13.18 -23.90
CA ASN A 639 2.89 -14.08 -23.04
C ASN A 639 2.38 -15.32 -23.80
N LYS A 640 3.01 -15.68 -24.95
CA LYS A 640 2.66 -16.86 -25.74
C LYS A 640 3.65 -17.99 -25.50
N LEU A 641 3.16 -19.23 -25.55
CA LEU A 641 4.01 -20.41 -25.57
C LEU A 641 4.85 -20.40 -26.87
N ASP A 642 6.19 -20.45 -26.72
CA ASP A 642 7.12 -20.63 -27.84
C ASP A 642 8.25 -21.59 -27.47
N MET A 643 8.94 -22.13 -28.48
CA MET A 643 10.14 -22.96 -28.35
C MET A 643 11.27 -22.30 -29.11
N LEU A 644 12.38 -22.04 -28.41
CA LEU A 644 13.54 -21.35 -28.94
C LEU A 644 14.77 -22.27 -28.88
N ARG A 645 15.82 -21.94 -29.62
CA ARG A 645 17.14 -22.63 -29.61
C ARG A 645 17.03 -24.14 -29.66
N ILE A 646 16.16 -24.66 -30.56
CA ILE A 646 15.89 -26.09 -30.69
C ILE A 646 17.05 -26.77 -31.40
N LEU A 647 17.70 -27.72 -30.72
CA LEU A 647 18.82 -28.48 -31.25
C LEU A 647 18.63 -29.97 -30.94
N ASN A 648 19.30 -30.80 -31.77
CA ASN A 648 19.48 -32.21 -31.51
C ASN A 648 20.99 -32.50 -31.54
N PHE A 649 21.57 -32.93 -30.41
CA PHE A 649 23.02 -33.12 -30.25
C PHE A 649 23.32 -34.36 -29.39
N PRO A 650 24.30 -35.18 -29.78
CA PRO A 650 25.02 -35.17 -31.05
C PRO A 650 24.11 -35.55 -32.24
N ASN A 651 24.43 -35.03 -33.42
CA ASN A 651 23.72 -35.35 -34.65
C ASN A 651 24.72 -35.23 -35.82
N PRO A 652 25.19 -36.35 -36.49
CA PRO A 652 24.76 -37.75 -36.27
C PRO A 652 25.16 -38.32 -34.90
N PHE A 653 24.45 -39.38 -34.45
CA PHE A 653 24.75 -40.09 -33.22
C PHE A 653 24.78 -41.61 -33.42
N SER A 654 25.54 -42.34 -32.56
CA SER A 654 25.61 -43.79 -32.54
C SER A 654 24.66 -44.42 -31.53
N ASP A 655 24.76 -44.00 -30.26
CA ASP A 655 24.09 -44.66 -29.14
C ASP A 655 22.93 -43.81 -28.56
N GLU A 656 23.20 -42.54 -28.32
CA GLU A 656 22.24 -41.63 -27.70
C GLU A 656 22.34 -40.21 -28.28
N THR A 657 21.24 -39.53 -28.33
CA THR A 657 21.15 -38.10 -28.67
C THR A 657 20.22 -37.37 -27.71
N GLN A 658 20.37 -36.09 -27.63
CA GLN A 658 19.53 -35.23 -26.78
C GLN A 658 18.82 -34.19 -27.63
N PHE A 659 17.53 -34.01 -27.38
CA PHE A 659 16.77 -32.89 -27.89
C PHE A 659 16.81 -31.77 -26.85
N THR A 660 17.43 -30.65 -27.20
CA THR A 660 17.51 -29.47 -26.35
C THR A 660 16.68 -28.35 -26.93
N PHE A 661 15.96 -27.63 -26.10
CA PHE A 661 15.14 -26.50 -26.47
C PHE A 661 14.86 -25.64 -25.26
N GLU A 662 14.49 -24.38 -25.48
CA GLU A 662 14.02 -23.48 -24.45
C GLU A 662 12.54 -23.22 -24.61
N LEU A 663 11.80 -23.30 -23.49
CA LEU A 663 10.38 -22.98 -23.41
C LEU A 663 10.17 -21.59 -22.82
N THR A 664 9.22 -20.86 -23.36
CA THR A 664 8.78 -19.56 -22.83
C THR A 664 7.74 -19.68 -21.74
N LYS A 665 7.22 -20.91 -21.51
CA LYS A 665 6.27 -21.28 -20.45
C LYS A 665 6.38 -22.76 -20.12
N ASP A 666 5.99 -23.14 -18.92
CA ASP A 666 5.79 -24.55 -18.56
C ASP A 666 4.84 -25.20 -19.55
N ALA A 667 5.22 -26.35 -20.11
CA ALA A 667 4.41 -27.01 -21.11
C ALA A 667 4.56 -28.54 -21.08
N LYS A 668 3.55 -29.22 -21.59
CA LYS A 668 3.62 -30.64 -21.89
C LYS A 668 4.34 -30.83 -23.23
N ILE A 669 5.41 -31.62 -23.24
CA ILE A 669 6.21 -31.92 -24.43
C ILE A 669 5.90 -33.31 -24.94
N SER A 670 5.82 -33.45 -26.27
CA SER A 670 5.85 -34.73 -26.96
C SER A 670 6.78 -34.68 -28.15
N ILE A 671 7.70 -35.68 -28.25
CA ILE A 671 8.59 -35.83 -29.37
C ILE A 671 8.21 -37.09 -30.12
N ASN A 672 7.85 -36.93 -31.38
CA ASN A 672 7.56 -38.05 -32.27
C ASN A 672 8.66 -38.16 -33.34
N ILE A 673 9.18 -39.36 -33.55
CA ILE A 673 10.24 -39.64 -34.50
C ILE A 673 9.68 -40.48 -35.65
N TYR A 674 10.03 -40.12 -36.88
CA TYR A 674 9.51 -40.66 -38.09
C TYR A 674 10.61 -41.07 -39.06
N THR A 675 10.37 -42.09 -39.85
CA THR A 675 11.16 -42.35 -41.06
C THR A 675 10.96 -41.21 -42.06
N ILE A 676 11.83 -41.09 -43.08
CA ILE A 676 11.67 -40.11 -44.17
C ILE A 676 10.35 -40.33 -44.92
N SER A 677 9.83 -41.56 -44.98
CA SER A 677 8.55 -41.89 -45.58
C SER A 677 7.34 -41.54 -44.71
N GLY A 678 7.55 -40.93 -43.52
CA GLY A 678 6.47 -40.45 -42.63
C GLY A 678 5.90 -41.50 -41.67
N ARG A 679 6.47 -42.73 -41.60
CA ARG A 679 6.06 -43.73 -40.62
C ARG A 679 6.65 -43.39 -39.24
N LYS A 680 5.76 -43.25 -38.23
CA LYS A 680 6.18 -43.03 -36.85
C LYS A 680 6.92 -44.24 -36.27
N VAL A 681 8.07 -44.06 -35.69
CA VAL A 681 8.93 -45.12 -35.11
C VAL A 681 9.05 -45.01 -33.58
N LYS A 682 8.92 -43.80 -33.04
CA LYS A 682 8.99 -43.58 -31.58
C LYS A 682 8.12 -42.40 -31.16
N SER A 683 7.55 -42.52 -29.97
CA SER A 683 6.86 -41.41 -29.28
C SER A 683 7.44 -41.30 -27.89
N ILE A 684 7.95 -40.09 -27.51
CA ILE A 684 8.44 -39.74 -26.21
C ILE A 684 7.48 -38.69 -25.67
N ILE A 685 6.90 -38.91 -24.49
CA ILE A 685 5.96 -37.99 -23.88
C ILE A 685 6.51 -37.62 -22.51
N GLU A 686 6.91 -36.36 -22.38
CA GLU A 686 7.32 -35.76 -21.11
C GLU A 686 6.26 -34.75 -20.65
N ARG A 687 5.86 -34.88 -19.39
CA ARG A 687 4.86 -34.00 -18.80
C ARG A 687 5.54 -32.95 -17.95
N ASN A 688 4.98 -31.73 -17.96
CA ASN A 688 5.40 -30.62 -17.08
C ASN A 688 6.88 -30.25 -17.25
N GLN A 689 7.35 -30.08 -18.50
CA GLN A 689 8.63 -29.46 -18.77
C GLN A 689 8.55 -27.97 -18.36
N LYS A 690 9.62 -27.49 -17.77
CA LYS A 690 9.65 -26.15 -17.16
C LYS A 690 10.04 -25.09 -18.18
N LEU A 691 9.66 -23.85 -17.88
CA LEU A 691 10.18 -22.65 -18.53
C LEU A 691 11.73 -22.71 -18.59
N GLY A 692 12.32 -22.15 -19.66
CA GLY A 692 13.76 -22.12 -19.88
C GLY A 692 14.29 -23.39 -20.54
N PHE A 693 15.56 -23.72 -20.28
CA PHE A 693 16.29 -24.79 -20.96
C PHE A 693 15.79 -26.17 -20.54
N ASN A 694 15.49 -27.02 -21.56
CA ASN A 694 15.03 -28.38 -21.37
C ASN A 694 15.89 -29.34 -22.22
N ARG A 695 16.06 -30.58 -21.71
CA ARG A 695 16.83 -31.64 -22.35
C ARG A 695 16.11 -32.97 -22.22
N ILE A 696 15.86 -33.64 -23.35
CA ILE A 696 15.22 -34.95 -23.41
C ILE A 696 16.11 -35.91 -24.18
N SER A 697 16.55 -36.99 -23.55
CA SER A 697 17.41 -38.00 -24.14
C SER A 697 16.63 -39.04 -24.95
N TRP A 698 17.26 -39.58 -26.00
CA TRP A 698 16.75 -40.69 -26.77
C TRP A 698 17.87 -41.60 -27.27
N ASN A 699 17.77 -42.90 -27.04
CA ASN A 699 18.75 -43.92 -27.28
C ASN A 699 18.65 -44.58 -28.68
N GLY A 700 18.02 -43.96 -29.64
CA GLY A 700 17.93 -44.48 -31.03
C GLY A 700 17.12 -45.77 -31.20
N ARG A 701 16.24 -46.10 -30.24
CA ARG A 701 15.36 -47.30 -30.31
C ARG A 701 13.94 -46.93 -30.65
N ASP A 702 13.28 -47.88 -31.36
CA ASP A 702 11.86 -47.75 -31.69
C ASP A 702 10.92 -47.97 -30.50
N GLU A 703 9.59 -48.00 -30.73
CA GLU A 703 8.59 -48.23 -29.71
C GLU A 703 8.72 -49.61 -29.03
N TYR A 704 9.25 -50.57 -29.73
CA TYR A 704 9.43 -51.98 -29.30
C TYR A 704 10.79 -52.24 -28.66
N GLY A 705 11.68 -51.22 -28.59
CA GLY A 705 13.01 -51.35 -28.03
C GLY A 705 14.08 -51.81 -29.03
N ASN A 706 13.77 -51.98 -30.31
CA ASN A 706 14.73 -52.38 -31.35
C ASN A 706 15.56 -51.18 -31.79
N LEU A 707 16.84 -51.42 -32.10
CA LEU A 707 17.72 -50.40 -32.67
C LEU A 707 17.24 -50.02 -34.10
N LEU A 708 17.11 -48.72 -34.33
CA LEU A 708 16.83 -48.22 -35.68
C LEU A 708 18.07 -48.30 -36.56
N ALA A 709 17.86 -48.54 -37.86
CA ALA A 709 18.95 -48.63 -38.88
C ALA A 709 19.63 -47.27 -39.06
N ASN A 710 20.90 -47.32 -39.55
CA ASN A 710 21.60 -46.11 -39.98
C ASN A 710 20.79 -45.38 -41.06
N GLY A 711 20.72 -44.06 -40.93
CA GLY A 711 19.94 -43.24 -41.86
C GLY A 711 19.44 -41.94 -41.23
N VAL A 712 18.68 -41.17 -42.04
CA VAL A 712 18.08 -39.91 -41.64
C VAL A 712 16.64 -40.14 -41.20
N TYR A 713 16.27 -39.52 -40.09
CA TYR A 713 14.91 -39.53 -39.52
C TYR A 713 14.43 -38.10 -39.34
N LEU A 714 13.12 -37.94 -39.28
CA LEU A 714 12.46 -36.68 -38.92
C LEU A 714 11.99 -36.77 -37.48
N TYR A 715 12.17 -35.68 -36.75
CA TYR A 715 11.55 -35.54 -35.43
C TYR A 715 10.62 -34.36 -35.40
N LYS A 716 9.50 -34.48 -34.65
CA LYS A 716 8.54 -33.44 -34.39
C LYS A 716 8.42 -33.25 -32.89
N ILE A 717 8.84 -32.10 -32.40
CA ILE A 717 8.61 -31.69 -31.02
C ILE A 717 7.31 -30.87 -30.99
N LYS A 718 6.42 -31.18 -30.07
CA LYS A 718 5.17 -30.44 -29.81
C LYS A 718 5.17 -30.01 -28.36
N ALA A 719 4.94 -28.71 -28.14
CA ALA A 719 4.68 -28.15 -26.82
C ALA A 719 3.21 -27.73 -26.73
N GLU A 720 2.58 -27.99 -25.59
CA GLU A 720 1.17 -27.73 -25.36
C GLU A 720 0.90 -27.28 -23.92
N ILE A 721 0.21 -26.15 -23.74
CA ILE A 721 -0.33 -25.67 -22.47
C ILE A 721 -1.71 -25.05 -22.70
N ASN A 722 -2.71 -25.44 -21.93
CA ASN A 722 -4.08 -24.99 -22.10
C ASN A 722 -4.51 -25.10 -23.58
N ASN A 723 -4.89 -23.99 -24.21
CA ASN A 723 -5.29 -23.96 -25.64
C ASN A 723 -4.16 -23.56 -26.60
N GLN A 724 -2.93 -23.36 -26.11
CA GLN A 724 -1.78 -22.99 -26.93
C GLN A 724 -1.02 -24.27 -27.34
N LYS A 725 -0.68 -24.38 -28.66
CA LYS A 725 0.07 -25.52 -29.23
C LYS A 725 1.06 -24.98 -30.24
N ILE A 726 2.32 -25.41 -30.11
CA ILE A 726 3.38 -25.12 -31.08
C ILE A 726 4.10 -26.40 -31.48
N ASN A 727 4.69 -26.40 -32.66
CA ASN A 727 5.40 -27.57 -33.21
C ASN A 727 6.70 -27.11 -33.85
N HIS A 728 7.74 -27.92 -33.69
CA HIS A 728 8.98 -27.83 -34.45
C HIS A 728 9.27 -29.17 -35.14
N ILE A 729 9.77 -29.15 -36.40
CA ILE A 729 10.17 -30.33 -37.13
C ILE A 729 11.67 -30.19 -37.50
N GLY A 730 12.46 -31.16 -37.11
CA GLY A 730 13.89 -31.22 -37.40
C GLY A 730 14.29 -32.55 -38.02
N ARG A 731 15.57 -32.64 -38.35
CA ARG A 731 16.20 -33.88 -38.91
C ARG A 731 17.27 -34.36 -37.95
N LEU A 732 17.38 -35.68 -37.83
CA LEU A 732 18.45 -36.34 -37.12
C LEU A 732 19.00 -37.46 -37.92
N ALA A 733 20.26 -37.85 -37.72
CA ALA A 733 20.92 -38.94 -38.40
C ALA A 733 21.48 -39.94 -37.39
N ILE A 734 21.22 -41.23 -37.67
CA ILE A 734 21.84 -42.35 -36.93
C ILE A 734 23.00 -42.88 -37.76
N TYR A 735 24.19 -42.97 -37.17
CA TYR A 735 25.36 -43.53 -37.79
C TYR A 735 26.13 -44.32 -36.72
N ARG A 736 26.07 -45.66 -36.88
CA ARG A 736 26.76 -46.63 -35.99
C ARG A 736 27.85 -47.37 -36.72
#